data_e2398adbdb6cbc6754633556dc4c6605
#
_entry.id   e2398adbdb6cbc6754633556dc4c6605
#
_cell.length_a   1.000
_cell.length_b   1.000
_cell.length_c   1.000
_cell.angle_alpha   90.00
_cell.angle_beta   90.00
_cell.angle_gamma   90.00
#
_symmetry.space_group_name_H-M   'P 1'
#
loop_
_entity.id
_entity.type
_entity.pdbx_description
1 polymer ?
#
loop_
_entity_poly.entity_id
_entity_poly.type
_entity_poly.pdbx_seq_one_letter_code
_entity_poly.pdbx_strand_id
1 'polypeptide(L)'
;FDIQEVGVQAILLIEDSVRYISAFLPVLYKVIFEQSMEFMKEALNEHQKMLRRRGRPKILLAQNYEDALEIYNKYRHNIMGIISDVSFKRTSNRKDPKILGGIELCRLVKSEDRNVPFLLQSSDLANEQYAREFNTGFLHKYSKNLSNDLKDYIIKNFGFGEFVFRHPGTLEEYCVAANLRDLQQLILTVPDEILIYHTQRDDISKWLNARALFPIAQIFKPAKLEDFKSLDDVRKYIYKAISTFRTSKAKGIIAEFDRHLYDEYVGFSRIGEGSIGGKARGLAFFNSFLNNNQFFNKFRNAKISIPHTVVLSTEVFDEFMQENDLYQLAVSGMSDEEILKAFVNARLPEHIYQDLGTIILQACNPIAVRSSSKLEDSYYQPFAGIYNTYMIPVVPVKALAIRMLETAIKCVYASVFFRASKAYALATSNLIDEEKMGIIIQEVCGRQYGDRFYPVISGVARSINFYPISPEKAHDGIATIAFGLGKLIAEGGVGLRFSPRYPKKIMQLSNPDLAVKSTQKYFYALDMNPDKFVPSPDDKVNLIKLGIQDAVTDNTLDLVASVYDHENNLIRDGFDYPGKKIITFSNILAHGNFPLAEILENLLHLGQQAMNNPVEIEFAVDSDSTGKEIQSFNLLQIRPIVVNEQSINSRVEKIDPENVLIYSEKALGNGIYSNICDVVYVKPETFKPAESIRIAQELEKINEQFVKEQCAYILVGPGRWGSSDPWLGIPIKWAHISAARVIVESGLEHFRVDPSQGTHFFHNLTTFGVGYLTVNAFMHDGIFNVDFLNQLPAAHETSFLRHIRFERPMKIEIDGKTNRAVVYKPQ
;
A
#
# COMPACT_ATOMS: atom_id res chain seq x y z
N PHE A 1 -7.60 -36.32 -12.99
CA PHE A 1 -6.75 -35.16 -12.75
C PHE A 1 -7.21 -34.37 -11.51
N ASP A 2 -8.45 -33.79 -11.51
CA ASP A 2 -8.94 -32.93 -10.41
C ASP A 2 -8.81 -33.57 -9.02
N ILE A 3 -9.13 -34.88 -8.91
CA ILE A 3 -9.12 -35.58 -7.62
C ILE A 3 -7.68 -35.92 -7.21
N GLN A 4 -6.88 -36.50 -8.09
CA GLN A 4 -5.55 -37.01 -7.74
C GLN A 4 -4.46 -35.92 -7.69
N GLU A 5 -4.47 -34.98 -8.63
CA GLU A 5 -3.43 -33.95 -8.74
C GLU A 5 -3.77 -32.68 -7.96
N VAL A 6 -5.05 -32.25 -7.97
CA VAL A 6 -5.47 -31.01 -7.30
C VAL A 6 -5.93 -31.25 -5.85
N GLY A 7 -6.30 -32.50 -5.51
CA GLY A 7 -6.80 -32.85 -4.18
C GLY A 7 -8.30 -32.63 -3.99
N VAL A 8 -9.06 -32.44 -5.08
CA VAL A 8 -10.52 -32.27 -5.02
C VAL A 8 -11.14 -33.51 -4.39
N GLN A 9 -12.02 -33.29 -3.43
CA GLN A 9 -12.67 -34.36 -2.70
C GLN A 9 -13.82 -35.00 -3.50
N ALA A 10 -14.19 -36.23 -3.16
CA ALA A 10 -15.26 -36.96 -3.81
C ALA A 10 -16.20 -37.59 -2.80
N ILE A 11 -17.47 -37.66 -3.18
CA ILE A 11 -18.50 -38.48 -2.52
C ILE A 11 -18.71 -39.70 -3.38
N LEU A 12 -18.57 -40.90 -2.82
CA LEU A 12 -18.85 -42.13 -3.50
C LEU A 12 -20.29 -42.54 -3.25
N LEU A 13 -21.13 -42.56 -4.31
CA LEU A 13 -22.50 -43.01 -4.27
C LEU A 13 -22.56 -44.41 -4.92
N ILE A 14 -23.08 -45.42 -4.18
CA ILE A 14 -23.23 -46.78 -4.66
C ILE A 14 -24.71 -47.15 -4.64
N GLU A 15 -25.28 -47.28 -5.83
CA GLU A 15 -26.70 -47.55 -6.02
C GLU A 15 -26.92 -48.21 -7.40
N ASP A 16 -27.60 -49.33 -7.46
CA ASP A 16 -27.92 -50.05 -8.71
C ASP A 16 -29.29 -49.68 -9.30
N SER A 17 -30.16 -49.06 -8.48
CA SER A 17 -31.51 -48.69 -8.90
C SER A 17 -31.56 -47.28 -9.52
N VAL A 18 -31.93 -47.23 -10.80
CA VAL A 18 -32.12 -45.94 -11.52
C VAL A 18 -33.08 -45.00 -10.79
N ARG A 19 -34.11 -45.54 -10.14
CA ARG A 19 -35.08 -44.78 -9.37
C ARG A 19 -34.40 -43.99 -8.22
N TYR A 20 -33.55 -44.65 -7.45
CA TYR A 20 -32.90 -44.04 -6.32
C TYR A 20 -31.71 -43.16 -6.74
N ILE A 21 -30.98 -43.53 -7.80
CA ILE A 21 -29.97 -42.65 -8.42
C ILE A 21 -30.63 -41.33 -8.80
N SER A 22 -31.79 -41.35 -9.48
CA SER A 22 -32.53 -40.16 -9.89
C SER A 22 -33.08 -39.35 -8.71
N ALA A 23 -33.26 -39.93 -7.55
CA ALA A 23 -33.70 -39.26 -6.34
C ALA A 23 -32.49 -38.62 -5.56
N PHE A 24 -31.37 -39.34 -5.44
CA PHE A 24 -30.25 -38.93 -4.65
C PHE A 24 -29.34 -37.93 -5.32
N LEU A 25 -29.04 -38.10 -6.62
CA LEU A 25 -28.13 -37.20 -7.34
C LEU A 25 -28.56 -35.73 -7.29
N PRO A 26 -29.82 -35.35 -7.51
CA PRO A 26 -30.26 -33.97 -7.42
C PRO A 26 -30.04 -33.38 -6.01
N VAL A 27 -30.31 -34.17 -4.96
CA VAL A 27 -30.12 -33.76 -3.56
C VAL A 27 -28.63 -33.52 -3.28
N LEU A 28 -27.76 -34.45 -3.68
CA LEU A 28 -26.31 -34.34 -3.53
C LEU A 28 -25.75 -33.11 -4.26
N TYR A 29 -26.14 -32.90 -5.52
CA TYR A 29 -25.72 -31.72 -6.27
C TYR A 29 -26.21 -30.43 -5.65
N LYS A 30 -27.44 -30.39 -5.14
CA LYS A 30 -28.01 -29.24 -4.47
C LYS A 30 -27.25 -28.92 -3.19
N VAL A 31 -26.95 -29.89 -2.34
CA VAL A 31 -26.20 -29.73 -1.11
C VAL A 31 -24.77 -29.22 -1.41
N ILE A 32 -24.08 -29.86 -2.34
CA ILE A 32 -22.71 -29.45 -2.75
C ILE A 32 -22.72 -28.00 -3.27
N PHE A 33 -23.75 -27.65 -4.06
CA PHE A 33 -23.85 -26.29 -4.62
C PHE A 33 -24.14 -25.25 -3.54
N GLU A 34 -25.11 -25.47 -2.66
CA GLU A 34 -25.47 -24.59 -1.56
C GLU A 34 -24.25 -24.38 -0.64
N GLN A 35 -23.57 -25.44 -0.24
CA GLN A 35 -22.36 -25.34 0.60
C GLN A 35 -21.20 -24.63 -0.10
N SER A 36 -21.01 -24.89 -1.39
CA SER A 36 -19.99 -24.19 -2.18
C SER A 36 -20.26 -22.69 -2.27
N MET A 37 -21.53 -22.26 -2.35
CA MET A 37 -21.89 -20.84 -2.35
C MET A 37 -21.59 -20.19 -0.99
N GLU A 38 -21.88 -20.87 0.12
CA GLU A 38 -21.52 -20.37 1.45
C GLU A 38 -20.01 -20.23 1.62
N PHE A 39 -19.22 -21.22 1.19
CA PHE A 39 -17.77 -21.16 1.28
C PHE A 39 -17.15 -20.08 0.40
N MET A 40 -17.79 -19.70 -0.71
CA MET A 40 -17.32 -18.59 -1.53
C MET A 40 -17.41 -17.24 -0.83
N LYS A 41 -18.32 -17.06 0.12
CA LYS A 41 -18.41 -15.82 0.93
C LYS A 41 -17.14 -15.56 1.76
N GLU A 42 -16.39 -16.60 2.14
CA GLU A 42 -15.13 -16.47 2.87
C GLU A 42 -13.93 -16.14 1.96
N ALA A 43 -14.10 -16.03 0.65
CA ALA A 43 -13.03 -15.73 -0.28
C ALA A 43 -12.75 -14.22 -0.32
N LEU A 44 -11.47 -13.84 -0.33
CA LEU A 44 -11.04 -12.45 -0.27
C LEU A 44 -11.20 -11.69 -1.61
N ASN A 45 -11.30 -12.42 -2.75
CA ASN A 45 -11.48 -11.80 -4.06
C ASN A 45 -12.09 -12.80 -5.05
N GLU A 46 -12.48 -12.32 -6.25
CA GLU A 46 -13.08 -13.14 -7.32
C GLU A 46 -12.22 -14.32 -7.76
N HIS A 47 -10.88 -14.16 -7.77
CA HIS A 47 -9.98 -15.25 -8.12
C HIS A 47 -10.10 -16.42 -7.12
N GLN A 48 -10.12 -16.11 -5.83
CA GLN A 48 -10.30 -17.13 -4.78
C GLN A 48 -11.70 -17.73 -4.83
N LYS A 49 -12.75 -16.96 -5.11
CA LYS A 49 -14.11 -17.47 -5.36
C LYS A 49 -14.12 -18.50 -6.50
N MET A 50 -13.43 -18.17 -7.60
CA MET A 50 -13.32 -19.08 -8.74
C MET A 50 -12.57 -20.39 -8.39
N LEU A 51 -11.47 -20.31 -7.62
CA LEU A 51 -10.74 -21.50 -7.17
C LEU A 51 -11.61 -22.40 -6.28
N ARG A 52 -12.35 -21.84 -5.33
CA ARG A 52 -13.28 -22.60 -4.48
C ARG A 52 -14.41 -23.23 -5.31
N ARG A 53 -14.92 -22.51 -6.30
CA ARG A 53 -15.94 -23.05 -7.24
C ARG A 53 -15.43 -24.24 -8.04
N ARG A 54 -14.16 -24.24 -8.46
CA ARG A 54 -13.52 -25.37 -9.16
C ARG A 54 -13.21 -26.53 -8.22
N GLY A 55 -12.89 -26.25 -6.96
CA GLY A 55 -12.59 -27.24 -5.92
C GLY A 55 -13.80 -27.96 -5.33
N ARG A 56 -15.01 -27.79 -5.87
CA ARG A 56 -16.22 -28.46 -5.39
C ARG A 56 -16.07 -29.99 -5.43
N PRO A 57 -16.54 -30.71 -4.39
CA PRO A 57 -16.53 -32.16 -4.39
C PRO A 57 -17.21 -32.79 -5.61
N LYS A 58 -16.63 -33.84 -6.09
CA LYS A 58 -17.18 -34.64 -7.22
C LYS A 58 -18.06 -35.77 -6.68
N ILE A 59 -19.07 -36.18 -7.43
CA ILE A 59 -19.87 -37.37 -7.13
C ILE A 59 -19.37 -38.46 -8.04
N LEU A 60 -18.89 -39.57 -7.45
CA LEU A 60 -18.50 -40.78 -8.14
C LEU A 60 -19.60 -41.82 -7.95
N LEU A 61 -20.16 -42.32 -9.04
CA LEU A 61 -21.24 -43.28 -9.02
C LEU A 61 -20.74 -44.69 -9.37
N ALA A 62 -21.01 -45.65 -8.51
CA ALA A 62 -20.82 -47.07 -8.76
C ALA A 62 -22.17 -47.81 -8.74
N GLN A 63 -22.36 -48.77 -9.61
CA GLN A 63 -23.58 -49.55 -9.70
C GLN A 63 -23.41 -51.01 -9.30
N ASN A 64 -22.20 -51.42 -8.99
CA ASN A 64 -21.85 -52.78 -8.56
C ASN A 64 -20.65 -52.75 -7.61
N TYR A 65 -20.34 -53.88 -6.99
CA TYR A 65 -19.30 -53.99 -5.97
C TYR A 65 -17.89 -53.77 -6.52
N GLU A 66 -17.58 -54.35 -7.67
CA GLU A 66 -16.23 -54.26 -8.26
C GLU A 66 -15.90 -52.83 -8.67
N ASP A 67 -16.84 -52.12 -9.32
CA ASP A 67 -16.68 -50.70 -9.65
C ASP A 67 -16.51 -49.84 -8.38
N ALA A 68 -17.30 -50.12 -7.35
CA ALA A 68 -17.21 -49.39 -6.07
C ALA A 68 -15.85 -49.58 -5.39
N LEU A 69 -15.35 -50.83 -5.41
CA LEU A 69 -14.06 -51.16 -4.85
C LEU A 69 -12.89 -50.56 -5.66
N GLU A 70 -12.97 -50.58 -6.98
CA GLU A 70 -11.99 -49.95 -7.86
C GLU A 70 -11.92 -48.44 -7.62
N ILE A 71 -13.06 -47.77 -7.58
CA ILE A 71 -13.15 -46.32 -7.30
C ILE A 71 -12.61 -46.01 -5.90
N TYR A 72 -12.98 -46.79 -4.88
CA TYR A 72 -12.49 -46.62 -3.52
C TYR A 72 -10.97 -46.75 -3.47
N ASN A 73 -10.40 -47.84 -3.98
CA ASN A 73 -8.96 -48.06 -3.97
C ASN A 73 -8.19 -46.96 -4.70
N LYS A 74 -8.72 -46.46 -5.81
CA LYS A 74 -8.12 -45.42 -6.63
C LYS A 74 -8.16 -44.05 -5.95
N TYR A 75 -9.21 -43.70 -5.22
CA TYR A 75 -9.45 -42.34 -4.68
C TYR A 75 -9.60 -42.31 -3.16
N ARG A 76 -9.27 -43.37 -2.40
CA ARG A 76 -9.50 -43.47 -0.97
C ARG A 76 -9.05 -42.28 -0.13
N HIS A 77 -7.94 -41.63 -0.52
CA HIS A 77 -7.38 -40.47 0.18
C HIS A 77 -8.17 -39.16 -0.05
N ASN A 78 -9.05 -39.16 -1.05
CA ASN A 78 -9.87 -38.01 -1.44
C ASN A 78 -11.36 -38.28 -1.25
N ILE A 79 -11.77 -39.42 -0.73
CA ILE A 79 -13.17 -39.71 -0.44
C ILE A 79 -13.54 -39.07 0.89
N MET A 80 -14.44 -38.11 0.84
CA MET A 80 -14.96 -37.41 2.01
C MET A 80 -16.14 -38.15 2.68
N GLY A 81 -16.80 -39.05 1.96
CA GLY A 81 -17.88 -39.86 2.48
C GLY A 81 -18.43 -40.83 1.45
N ILE A 82 -19.02 -41.91 1.92
CA ILE A 82 -19.60 -42.98 1.10
C ILE A 82 -21.10 -43.12 1.41
N ILE A 83 -21.93 -43.18 0.41
CA ILE A 83 -23.36 -43.46 0.49
C ILE A 83 -23.62 -44.73 -0.30
N SER A 84 -24.07 -45.80 0.35
CA SER A 84 -24.18 -47.12 -0.26
C SER A 84 -25.51 -47.76 0.01
N ASP A 85 -26.15 -48.33 -1.03
CA ASP A 85 -27.16 -49.36 -0.83
C ASP A 85 -26.54 -50.52 -0.05
N VAL A 86 -27.35 -51.21 0.74
CA VAL A 86 -26.92 -52.41 1.45
C VAL A 86 -26.74 -53.58 0.47
N SER A 87 -27.62 -53.71 -0.53
CA SER A 87 -27.68 -54.91 -1.41
C SER A 87 -27.68 -54.52 -2.88
N PHE A 88 -26.63 -54.89 -3.59
CA PHE A 88 -26.46 -54.70 -5.04
C PHE A 88 -25.62 -55.84 -5.63
N LYS A 89 -25.46 -55.84 -6.96
CA LYS A 89 -24.76 -56.90 -7.69
C LYS A 89 -23.22 -56.81 -7.48
N ARG A 90 -22.55 -57.97 -7.64
CA ARG A 90 -21.09 -58.04 -7.54
C ARG A 90 -20.43 -57.42 -8.75
N THR A 91 -20.88 -57.76 -9.96
CA THR A 91 -20.35 -57.26 -11.24
C THR A 91 -21.42 -56.54 -12.06
N SER A 92 -21.04 -55.99 -13.20
CA SER A 92 -21.94 -55.37 -14.17
C SER A 92 -22.84 -56.43 -14.90
N ASN A 93 -22.61 -57.72 -14.66
CA ASN A 93 -23.38 -58.79 -15.31
C ASN A 93 -24.82 -58.80 -14.75
N ARG A 94 -25.80 -58.69 -15.66
CA ARG A 94 -27.24 -58.66 -15.29
C ARG A 94 -27.74 -59.96 -14.63
N LYS A 95 -27.01 -61.06 -14.80
CA LYS A 95 -27.38 -62.39 -14.25
C LYS A 95 -26.85 -62.64 -12.83
N ASP A 96 -25.94 -61.78 -12.36
CA ASP A 96 -25.38 -61.94 -11.01
C ASP A 96 -26.45 -61.70 -9.94
N PRO A 97 -26.47 -62.52 -8.87
CA PRO A 97 -27.34 -62.26 -7.74
C PRO A 97 -26.90 -61.00 -6.97
N LYS A 98 -27.85 -60.37 -6.26
CA LYS A 98 -27.53 -59.33 -5.34
C LYS A 98 -26.81 -59.91 -4.11
N ILE A 99 -25.76 -59.23 -3.69
CA ILE A 99 -25.00 -59.57 -2.48
C ILE A 99 -25.15 -58.44 -1.44
N LEU A 100 -24.78 -58.69 -0.23
CA LEU A 100 -24.70 -57.64 0.81
C LEU A 100 -23.43 -56.75 0.65
N GLY A 101 -23.24 -56.29 -0.60
CA GLY A 101 -22.03 -55.60 -1.06
C GLY A 101 -21.76 -54.29 -0.27
N GLY A 102 -22.80 -53.57 0.14
CA GLY A 102 -22.67 -52.38 0.94
C GLY A 102 -22.10 -52.64 2.34
N ILE A 103 -22.45 -53.80 2.92
CA ILE A 103 -21.93 -54.27 4.22
C ILE A 103 -20.48 -54.72 4.08
N GLU A 104 -20.15 -55.51 3.03
CA GLU A 104 -18.78 -55.96 2.76
C GLU A 104 -17.83 -54.76 2.57
N LEU A 105 -18.25 -53.80 1.77
CA LEU A 105 -17.47 -52.58 1.54
C LEU A 105 -17.37 -51.71 2.80
N CYS A 106 -18.45 -51.54 3.56
CA CYS A 106 -18.42 -50.84 4.82
C CYS A 106 -17.41 -51.44 5.81
N ARG A 107 -17.40 -52.78 5.94
CA ARG A 107 -16.45 -53.50 6.78
C ARG A 107 -15.00 -53.27 6.30
N LEU A 108 -14.73 -53.32 5.01
CA LEU A 108 -13.41 -53.05 4.44
C LEU A 108 -12.96 -51.62 4.75
N VAL A 109 -13.79 -50.62 4.41
CA VAL A 109 -13.46 -49.20 4.64
C VAL A 109 -13.21 -48.91 6.11
N LYS A 110 -14.07 -49.44 7.01
CA LYS A 110 -13.95 -49.24 8.46
C LYS A 110 -12.77 -49.98 9.09
N SER A 111 -12.27 -51.05 8.46
CA SER A 111 -11.04 -51.71 8.88
C SER A 111 -9.79 -50.93 8.49
N GLU A 112 -9.81 -50.23 7.35
CA GLU A 112 -8.68 -49.37 6.89
C GLU A 112 -8.68 -47.97 7.57
N ASP A 113 -9.85 -47.32 7.62
CA ASP A 113 -10.04 -46.01 8.27
C ASP A 113 -11.43 -45.95 8.92
N ARG A 114 -11.45 -46.08 10.27
CA ARG A 114 -12.69 -46.00 11.08
C ARG A 114 -13.40 -44.65 10.96
N ASN A 115 -12.70 -43.59 10.59
CA ASN A 115 -13.20 -42.23 10.59
C ASN A 115 -13.83 -41.78 9.26
N VAL A 116 -13.75 -42.59 8.20
CA VAL A 116 -14.45 -42.29 6.94
C VAL A 116 -15.96 -42.35 7.15
N PRO A 117 -16.71 -41.28 6.90
CA PRO A 117 -18.15 -41.26 7.02
C PRO A 117 -18.76 -42.23 6.01
N PHE A 118 -19.64 -43.08 6.50
CA PHE A 118 -20.34 -44.07 5.68
C PHE A 118 -21.85 -44.08 5.98
N LEU A 119 -22.68 -43.97 4.97
CA LEU A 119 -24.15 -44.03 5.09
C LEU A 119 -24.68 -45.25 4.38
N LEU A 120 -25.18 -46.20 5.14
CA LEU A 120 -25.90 -47.34 4.60
C LEU A 120 -27.37 -46.97 4.32
N GLN A 121 -27.89 -47.36 3.20
CA GLN A 121 -29.27 -47.12 2.85
C GLN A 121 -29.95 -48.45 2.48
N SER A 122 -31.20 -48.65 2.92
CA SER A 122 -31.95 -49.83 2.65
C SER A 122 -33.47 -49.59 2.67
N SER A 123 -34.20 -50.41 1.93
CA SER A 123 -35.66 -50.51 2.03
C SER A 123 -36.12 -51.38 3.21
N ASP A 124 -35.21 -52.17 3.81
CA ASP A 124 -35.45 -53.01 4.94
C ASP A 124 -34.83 -52.44 6.22
N LEU A 125 -35.65 -52.14 7.23
CA LEU A 125 -35.22 -51.61 8.52
C LEU A 125 -34.34 -52.56 9.32
N ALA A 126 -34.47 -53.91 9.09
CA ALA A 126 -33.60 -54.87 9.76
C ALA A 126 -32.13 -54.64 9.48
N ASN A 127 -31.78 -54.02 8.36
CA ASN A 127 -30.39 -53.68 8.01
C ASN A 127 -29.79 -52.55 8.86
N GLU A 128 -30.56 -51.83 9.67
CA GLU A 128 -30.05 -50.85 10.63
C GLU A 128 -29.10 -51.48 11.67
N GLN A 129 -29.27 -52.77 11.97
CA GLN A 129 -28.34 -53.49 12.84
C GLN A 129 -26.87 -53.42 12.39
N TYR A 130 -26.61 -53.45 11.08
CA TYR A 130 -25.24 -53.33 10.52
C TYR A 130 -24.68 -51.94 10.66
N ALA A 131 -25.53 -50.94 10.55
CA ALA A 131 -25.09 -49.55 10.79
C ALA A 131 -24.66 -49.33 12.23
N ARG A 132 -25.37 -49.94 13.18
CA ARG A 132 -25.01 -49.94 14.62
C ARG A 132 -23.69 -50.72 14.87
N GLU A 133 -23.55 -51.92 14.22
CA GLU A 133 -22.33 -52.75 14.34
C GLU A 133 -21.07 -51.96 13.92
N PHE A 134 -21.13 -51.26 12.81
CA PHE A 134 -20.00 -50.52 12.23
C PHE A 134 -19.92 -49.05 12.72
N ASN A 135 -20.78 -48.64 13.62
CA ASN A 135 -20.90 -47.26 14.09
C ASN A 135 -20.97 -46.26 12.92
N THR A 136 -21.94 -46.46 12.02
CA THR A 136 -22.14 -45.70 10.79
C THR A 136 -23.58 -45.22 10.63
N GLY A 137 -23.87 -44.36 9.64
CA GLY A 137 -25.22 -43.87 9.39
C GLY A 137 -26.11 -44.88 8.72
N PHE A 138 -27.42 -44.79 8.99
CA PHE A 138 -28.44 -45.56 8.30
C PHE A 138 -29.56 -44.66 7.77
N LEU A 139 -30.00 -44.89 6.54
CA LEU A 139 -31.08 -44.18 5.88
C LEU A 139 -32.11 -45.15 5.33
N HIS A 140 -33.35 -45.06 5.82
CA HIS A 140 -34.43 -45.87 5.31
C HIS A 140 -34.98 -45.28 3.99
N LYS A 141 -34.94 -46.05 2.89
CA LYS A 141 -35.32 -45.60 1.54
C LYS A 141 -36.79 -45.16 1.44
N TYR A 142 -37.69 -45.60 2.34
CA TYR A 142 -39.08 -45.20 2.40
C TYR A 142 -39.36 -44.11 3.48
N SER A 143 -38.36 -43.48 4.02
CA SER A 143 -38.56 -42.32 4.90
C SER A 143 -39.32 -41.22 4.18
N LYS A 144 -40.34 -40.64 4.85
CA LYS A 144 -41.10 -39.49 4.34
C LYS A 144 -40.24 -38.25 4.15
N ASN A 145 -39.15 -38.17 4.86
CA ASN A 145 -38.20 -37.02 4.86
C ASN A 145 -36.87 -37.41 4.20
N LEU A 146 -36.82 -38.42 3.34
CA LEU A 146 -35.61 -38.99 2.77
C LEU A 146 -34.57 -37.96 2.29
N SER A 147 -35.02 -36.91 1.60
CA SER A 147 -34.14 -35.86 1.07
C SER A 147 -33.55 -34.99 2.17
N ASN A 148 -34.29 -34.65 3.21
CA ASN A 148 -33.80 -33.87 4.36
C ASN A 148 -32.87 -34.70 5.22
N ASP A 149 -33.23 -35.97 5.52
CA ASP A 149 -32.41 -36.88 6.30
C ASP A 149 -31.04 -37.10 5.63
N LEU A 150 -31.02 -37.22 4.29
CA LEU A 150 -29.81 -37.33 3.50
C LEU A 150 -28.98 -36.04 3.56
N LYS A 151 -29.62 -34.89 3.38
CA LYS A 151 -28.99 -33.58 3.46
C LYS A 151 -28.35 -33.35 4.82
N ASP A 152 -29.07 -33.60 5.92
CA ASP A 152 -28.62 -33.42 7.27
C ASP A 152 -27.45 -34.32 7.61
N TYR A 153 -27.49 -35.60 7.17
CA TYR A 153 -26.39 -36.51 7.33
C TYR A 153 -25.10 -36.02 6.64
N ILE A 154 -25.22 -35.57 5.37
CA ILE A 154 -24.09 -35.08 4.59
C ILE A 154 -23.48 -33.85 5.24
N ILE A 155 -24.28 -32.85 5.64
CA ILE A 155 -23.80 -31.64 6.26
C ILE A 155 -23.07 -31.97 7.57
N LYS A 156 -23.66 -32.84 8.39
CA LYS A 156 -23.13 -33.18 9.71
C LYS A 156 -21.85 -34.04 9.66
N ASN A 157 -21.70 -34.92 8.66
CA ASN A 157 -20.65 -35.95 8.71
C ASN A 157 -19.57 -35.78 7.63
N PHE A 158 -19.84 -35.06 6.52
CA PHE A 158 -18.89 -34.94 5.39
C PHE A 158 -18.03 -33.67 5.46
N GLY A 159 -18.02 -32.98 6.61
CA GLY A 159 -17.20 -31.80 6.81
C GLY A 159 -17.79 -30.50 6.24
N PHE A 160 -19.06 -30.52 5.81
CA PHE A 160 -19.81 -29.33 5.42
C PHE A 160 -20.32 -28.55 6.64
N GLY A 161 -20.86 -27.35 6.41
CA GLY A 161 -21.34 -26.50 7.49
C GLY A 161 -20.23 -25.92 8.36
N GLU A 162 -20.59 -25.47 9.55
CA GLU A 162 -19.67 -24.93 10.56
C GLU A 162 -18.87 -26.03 11.24
N PHE A 163 -17.68 -25.70 11.78
CA PHE A 163 -16.92 -26.65 12.60
C PHE A 163 -17.45 -26.66 14.02
N VAL A 164 -18.08 -27.75 14.41
CA VAL A 164 -18.68 -27.90 15.74
C VAL A 164 -17.74 -28.68 16.66
N PHE A 165 -17.22 -28.01 17.68
CA PHE A 165 -16.50 -28.69 18.76
C PHE A 165 -17.47 -29.44 19.66
N ARG A 166 -17.22 -30.73 19.88
CA ARG A 166 -18.10 -31.63 20.64
C ARG A 166 -17.38 -32.30 21.77
N HIS A 167 -18.09 -32.48 22.89
CA HIS A 167 -17.59 -33.30 24.02
C HIS A 167 -17.42 -34.78 23.59
N PRO A 168 -16.27 -35.41 23.87
CA PRO A 168 -16.11 -36.85 23.68
C PRO A 168 -17.10 -37.63 24.58
N GLY A 169 -17.84 -38.55 24.01
CA GLY A 169 -18.79 -39.38 24.78
C GLY A 169 -20.25 -38.91 24.70
N THR A 170 -20.58 -37.68 25.07
CA THR A 170 -21.95 -37.14 24.99
C THR A 170 -22.28 -36.64 23.58
N LEU A 171 -21.27 -36.22 22.79
CA LEU A 171 -21.39 -35.57 21.49
C LEU A 171 -22.17 -34.24 21.54
N GLU A 172 -22.36 -33.68 22.73
CA GLU A 172 -22.96 -32.35 22.89
C GLU A 172 -22.05 -31.25 22.33
N GLU A 173 -22.68 -30.22 21.82
CA GLU A 173 -21.97 -29.07 21.23
C GLU A 173 -21.33 -28.24 22.37
N TYR A 174 -20.03 -27.94 22.22
CA TYR A 174 -19.32 -27.04 23.13
C TYR A 174 -19.27 -25.62 22.58
N CYS A 175 -18.76 -25.47 21.33
CA CYS A 175 -18.71 -24.20 20.61
C CYS A 175 -18.59 -24.46 19.10
N VAL A 176 -18.79 -23.43 18.31
CA VAL A 176 -18.86 -23.49 16.85
C VAL A 176 -17.91 -22.49 16.23
N ALA A 177 -17.16 -22.92 15.21
CA ALA A 177 -16.36 -22.07 14.36
C ALA A 177 -17.01 -21.96 12.96
N ALA A 178 -17.51 -20.79 12.63
CA ALA A 178 -18.16 -20.56 11.34
C ALA A 178 -17.14 -20.50 10.18
N ASN A 179 -15.95 -20.01 10.44
CA ASN A 179 -14.88 -19.79 9.46
C ASN A 179 -13.50 -20.11 10.05
N LEU A 180 -12.46 -19.94 9.21
CA LEU A 180 -11.08 -20.25 9.61
C LEU A 180 -10.54 -19.31 10.70
N ARG A 181 -11.05 -18.07 10.80
CA ARG A 181 -10.71 -17.11 11.85
C ARG A 181 -11.20 -17.59 13.21
N ASP A 182 -12.45 -17.99 13.26
CA ASP A 182 -13.07 -18.49 14.50
C ASP A 182 -12.37 -19.77 14.97
N LEU A 183 -12.09 -20.70 14.03
CA LEU A 183 -11.34 -21.92 14.34
C LEU A 183 -9.97 -21.60 14.94
N GLN A 184 -9.24 -20.62 14.38
CA GLN A 184 -7.93 -20.20 14.86
C GLN A 184 -7.98 -19.68 16.29
N GLN A 185 -8.99 -18.92 16.64
CA GLN A 185 -9.16 -18.36 17.99
C GLN A 185 -9.59 -19.44 19.00
N LEU A 186 -10.58 -20.25 18.63
CA LEU A 186 -11.14 -21.27 19.50
C LEU A 186 -10.14 -22.39 19.85
N ILE A 187 -9.23 -22.73 18.94
CA ILE A 187 -8.17 -23.73 19.20
C ILE A 187 -7.36 -23.40 20.45
N LEU A 188 -7.20 -22.12 20.82
CA LEU A 188 -6.45 -21.71 22.00
C LEU A 188 -7.22 -21.92 23.31
N THR A 189 -8.55 -21.98 23.25
CA THR A 189 -9.42 -21.94 24.43
C THR A 189 -10.24 -23.21 24.66
N VAL A 190 -10.43 -24.04 23.65
CA VAL A 190 -11.19 -25.32 23.77
C VAL A 190 -10.54 -26.25 24.80
N PRO A 191 -11.31 -26.98 25.63
CA PRO A 191 -10.76 -27.97 26.53
C PRO A 191 -9.91 -29.04 25.86
N ASP A 192 -8.92 -29.55 26.56
CA ASP A 192 -7.95 -30.53 26.05
C ASP A 192 -8.62 -31.79 25.48
N GLU A 193 -9.61 -32.32 26.20
CA GLU A 193 -10.34 -33.53 25.81
C GLU A 193 -11.08 -33.38 24.49
N ILE A 194 -11.63 -32.18 24.21
CA ILE A 194 -12.32 -31.85 22.96
C ILE A 194 -11.29 -31.72 21.84
N LEU A 195 -10.17 -31.05 22.09
CA LEU A 195 -9.11 -30.91 21.10
C LEU A 195 -8.56 -32.29 20.69
N ILE A 196 -8.27 -33.15 21.67
CA ILE A 196 -7.78 -34.52 21.44
C ILE A 196 -8.80 -35.30 20.58
N TYR A 197 -10.08 -35.23 20.93
CA TYR A 197 -11.15 -35.91 20.23
C TYR A 197 -11.20 -35.56 18.72
N HIS A 198 -11.17 -34.26 18.41
CA HIS A 198 -11.24 -33.80 17.00
C HIS A 198 -9.93 -34.01 16.25
N THR A 199 -8.78 -33.90 16.90
CA THR A 199 -7.47 -34.14 16.28
C THR A 199 -7.29 -35.64 15.94
N GLN A 200 -7.67 -36.55 16.83
CA GLN A 200 -7.57 -37.99 16.59
C GLN A 200 -8.49 -38.49 15.45
N ARG A 201 -9.57 -37.76 15.18
CA ARG A 201 -10.55 -38.06 14.12
C ARG A 201 -10.24 -37.38 12.79
N ASP A 202 -9.22 -36.53 12.75
CA ASP A 202 -8.86 -35.75 11.57
C ASP A 202 -9.97 -34.79 11.09
N ASP A 203 -10.84 -34.37 12.04
CA ASP A 203 -12.04 -33.59 11.70
C ASP A 203 -11.68 -32.21 11.14
N ILE A 204 -10.58 -31.57 11.59
CA ILE A 204 -10.09 -30.28 11.06
C ILE A 204 -9.70 -30.40 9.58
N SER A 205 -8.90 -31.41 9.20
CA SER A 205 -8.54 -31.64 7.80
C SER A 205 -9.76 -31.89 6.92
N LYS A 206 -10.73 -32.70 7.39
CA LYS A 206 -11.97 -32.98 6.65
C LYS A 206 -12.76 -31.70 6.38
N TRP A 207 -12.92 -30.89 7.40
CA TRP A 207 -13.62 -29.61 7.32
C TRP A 207 -12.94 -28.62 6.36
N LEU A 208 -11.61 -28.56 6.38
CA LEU A 208 -10.81 -27.73 5.45
C LEU A 208 -10.89 -28.25 4.00
N ASN A 209 -10.87 -29.55 3.82
CA ASN A 209 -11.00 -30.18 2.50
C ASN A 209 -12.38 -29.92 1.87
N ALA A 210 -13.45 -29.95 2.66
CA ALA A 210 -14.80 -29.62 2.19
C ALA A 210 -14.90 -28.18 1.68
N ARG A 211 -14.09 -27.26 2.23
CA ARG A 211 -13.97 -25.85 1.84
C ARG A 211 -13.00 -25.59 0.69
N ALA A 212 -12.46 -26.64 0.07
CA ALA A 212 -11.41 -26.54 -0.95
C ALA A 212 -10.14 -25.80 -0.47
N LEU A 213 -9.83 -25.91 0.82
CA LEU A 213 -8.61 -25.38 1.43
C LEU A 213 -7.54 -26.48 1.49
N PHE A 214 -7.27 -27.13 0.36
CA PHE A 214 -6.42 -28.32 0.26
C PHE A 214 -4.99 -28.12 0.81
N PRO A 215 -4.29 -27.01 0.53
CA PRO A 215 -2.91 -26.84 1.02
C PRO A 215 -2.78 -26.91 2.56
N ILE A 216 -3.69 -26.25 3.28
CA ILE A 216 -3.67 -26.28 4.76
C ILE A 216 -4.22 -27.61 5.31
N ALA A 217 -5.21 -28.22 4.66
CA ALA A 217 -5.72 -29.53 5.04
C ALA A 217 -4.62 -30.59 4.98
N GLN A 218 -3.75 -30.55 3.97
CA GLN A 218 -2.61 -31.46 3.79
C GLN A 218 -1.52 -31.28 4.87
N ILE A 219 -1.41 -30.10 5.47
CA ILE A 219 -0.47 -29.83 6.57
C ILE A 219 -0.93 -30.56 7.84
N PHE A 220 -2.23 -30.60 8.11
CA PHE A 220 -2.77 -31.23 9.32
C PHE A 220 -2.92 -32.75 9.21
N LYS A 221 -3.21 -33.27 8.03
CA LYS A 221 -3.50 -34.71 7.82
C LYS A 221 -2.38 -35.67 8.30
N PRO A 222 -1.08 -35.39 8.10
CA PRO A 222 -0.01 -36.29 8.59
C PRO A 222 0.36 -36.07 10.05
N ALA A 223 -0.04 -34.98 10.68
CA ALA A 223 0.37 -34.63 12.04
C ALA A 223 -0.44 -35.42 13.08
N LYS A 224 0.22 -36.27 13.87
CA LYS A 224 -0.39 -37.04 14.95
C LYS A 224 -0.06 -36.41 16.30
N LEU A 225 -0.92 -36.64 17.31
CA LEU A 225 -0.70 -36.15 18.68
C LEU A 225 0.65 -36.61 19.26
N GLU A 226 1.11 -37.81 18.87
CA GLU A 226 2.36 -38.42 19.31
C GLU A 226 3.61 -37.65 18.81
N ASP A 227 3.48 -36.82 17.76
CA ASP A 227 4.57 -36.02 17.21
C ASP A 227 4.88 -34.78 18.08
N PHE A 228 4.04 -34.46 19.06
CA PHE A 228 4.15 -33.26 19.89
C PHE A 228 4.47 -33.60 21.35
N LYS A 229 5.25 -32.71 21.99
CA LYS A 229 5.64 -32.88 23.41
C LYS A 229 4.51 -32.58 24.38
N SER A 230 3.59 -31.73 24.00
CA SER A 230 2.45 -31.31 24.83
C SER A 230 1.25 -30.90 23.97
N LEU A 231 0.07 -30.87 24.57
CA LEU A 231 -1.14 -30.35 23.90
C LEU A 231 -1.04 -28.85 23.59
N ASP A 232 -0.29 -28.11 24.38
CA ASP A 232 -0.02 -26.70 24.11
C ASP A 232 0.81 -26.52 22.81
N ASP A 233 1.74 -27.44 22.53
CA ASP A 233 2.47 -27.46 21.25
C ASP A 233 1.54 -27.78 20.08
N VAL A 234 0.55 -28.67 20.26
CA VAL A 234 -0.49 -28.94 19.24
C VAL A 234 -1.31 -27.69 18.96
N ARG A 235 -1.76 -26.97 19.99
CA ARG A 235 -2.50 -25.71 19.85
C ARG A 235 -1.69 -24.66 19.08
N LYS A 236 -0.44 -24.45 19.48
CA LYS A 236 0.49 -23.53 18.84
C LYS A 236 0.76 -23.90 17.38
N TYR A 237 0.90 -25.20 17.11
CA TYR A 237 1.10 -25.70 15.74
C TYR A 237 -0.09 -25.40 14.85
N ILE A 238 -1.31 -25.76 15.29
CA ILE A 238 -2.55 -25.49 14.54
C ILE A 238 -2.74 -23.99 14.35
N TYR A 239 -2.61 -23.19 15.42
CA TYR A 239 -2.71 -21.73 15.35
C TYR A 239 -1.72 -21.13 14.36
N LYS A 240 -0.45 -21.52 14.45
CA LYS A 240 0.62 -21.01 13.57
C LYS A 240 0.42 -21.43 12.11
N ALA A 241 -0.02 -22.65 11.85
CA ALA A 241 -0.31 -23.13 10.52
C ALA A 241 -1.46 -22.33 9.87
N ILE A 242 -2.55 -22.09 10.62
CA ILE A 242 -3.66 -21.26 10.18
C ILE A 242 -3.20 -19.81 9.96
N SER A 243 -2.46 -19.23 10.89
CA SER A 243 -1.91 -17.88 10.77
C SER A 243 -1.05 -17.72 9.50
N THR A 244 -0.11 -18.65 9.29
CA THR A 244 0.76 -18.65 8.10
C THR A 244 -0.04 -18.77 6.81
N PHE A 245 -1.05 -19.65 6.78
CA PHE A 245 -1.90 -19.83 5.62
C PHE A 245 -2.75 -18.58 5.33
N ARG A 246 -3.38 -17.98 6.35
CA ARG A 246 -4.17 -16.75 6.21
C ARG A 246 -3.30 -15.59 5.71
N THR A 247 -2.12 -15.39 6.33
CA THR A 247 -1.13 -14.40 5.87
C THR A 247 -0.75 -14.62 4.41
N SER A 248 -0.42 -15.86 4.03
CA SER A 248 -0.04 -16.18 2.65
C SER A 248 -1.17 -15.94 1.65
N LYS A 249 -2.41 -16.22 2.02
CA LYS A 249 -3.60 -16.00 1.16
C LYS A 249 -3.96 -14.53 0.99
N ALA A 250 -3.66 -13.69 1.97
CA ALA A 250 -3.93 -12.25 1.94
C ALA A 250 -2.79 -11.44 1.29
N LYS A 251 -1.55 -11.97 1.28
CA LYS A 251 -0.39 -11.28 0.71
C LYS A 251 -0.53 -11.07 -0.79
N GLY A 252 -0.28 -9.82 -1.23
CA GLY A 252 -0.20 -9.45 -2.64
C GLY A 252 -1.54 -9.40 -3.38
N ILE A 253 -2.66 -9.43 -2.68
CA ILE A 253 -4.00 -9.30 -3.26
C ILE A 253 -4.70 -8.05 -2.73
N ILE A 254 -5.67 -7.56 -3.51
CA ILE A 254 -6.67 -6.59 -3.06
C ILE A 254 -7.91 -7.40 -2.68
N ALA A 255 -8.24 -7.41 -1.39
CA ALA A 255 -9.45 -8.06 -0.90
C ALA A 255 -10.67 -7.16 -1.10
N GLU A 256 -11.84 -7.75 -1.34
CA GLU A 256 -13.10 -7.04 -1.14
C GLU A 256 -13.30 -6.86 0.36
N PHE A 257 -13.64 -5.64 0.79
CA PHE A 257 -13.83 -5.37 2.22
C PHE A 257 -15.12 -6.04 2.69
N ASP A 258 -14.98 -6.91 3.66
CA ASP A 258 -16.10 -7.52 4.39
C ASP A 258 -15.85 -7.34 5.89
N ARG A 259 -16.74 -6.63 6.56
CA ARG A 259 -16.59 -6.30 8.00
C ARG A 259 -16.47 -7.51 8.90
N HIS A 260 -17.01 -8.68 8.50
CA HIS A 260 -16.96 -9.91 9.26
C HIS A 260 -15.65 -10.68 9.07
N LEU A 261 -14.99 -10.48 7.93
CA LEU A 261 -13.75 -11.14 7.55
C LEU A 261 -12.50 -10.25 7.68
N TYR A 262 -12.72 -8.92 7.84
CA TYR A 262 -11.61 -7.96 7.96
C TYR A 262 -10.91 -8.09 9.31
N ASP A 263 -9.61 -8.34 9.28
CA ASP A 263 -8.73 -8.44 10.45
C ASP A 263 -7.26 -8.16 10.08
N GLU A 264 -6.35 -8.38 11.03
CA GLU A 264 -4.91 -8.15 10.90
C GLU A 264 -4.21 -8.89 9.74
N TYR A 265 -4.83 -9.92 9.16
CA TYR A 265 -4.27 -10.68 8.03
C TYR A 265 -4.62 -10.06 6.69
N VAL A 266 -5.63 -9.21 6.63
CA VAL A 266 -6.07 -8.55 5.38
C VAL A 266 -5.33 -7.22 5.25
N GLY A 267 -4.13 -7.27 4.70
CA GLY A 267 -3.25 -6.10 4.59
C GLY A 267 -3.70 -5.03 3.59
N PHE A 268 -4.48 -5.41 2.55
CA PHE A 268 -4.96 -4.47 1.53
C PHE A 268 -6.39 -4.84 1.09
N SER A 269 -7.33 -3.91 1.26
CA SER A 269 -8.72 -4.12 0.87
C SER A 269 -9.34 -2.89 0.20
N ARG A 270 -10.45 -3.09 -0.54
CA ARG A 270 -11.22 -2.01 -1.16
C ARG A 270 -12.68 -2.04 -0.73
N ILE A 271 -13.28 -0.88 -0.60
CA ILE A 271 -14.72 -0.66 -0.39
C ILE A 271 -15.29 -0.01 -1.65
N GLY A 272 -16.39 -0.55 -2.16
CA GLY A 272 -17.03 -0.14 -3.41
C GLY A 272 -16.37 -0.73 -4.65
N GLU A 273 -17.08 -0.66 -5.78
CA GLU A 273 -16.59 -1.05 -7.10
C GLU A 273 -15.87 0.13 -7.78
N GLY A 274 -15.45 0.00 -9.00
CA GLY A 274 -14.78 1.08 -9.70
C GLY A 274 -13.27 1.20 -9.42
N SER A 275 -12.69 2.37 -9.66
CA SER A 275 -11.24 2.59 -9.59
C SER A 275 -10.78 2.87 -8.16
N ILE A 276 -9.64 2.31 -7.79
CA ILE A 276 -8.95 2.63 -6.52
C ILE A 276 -7.97 3.82 -6.65
N GLY A 277 -7.88 4.43 -7.83
CA GLY A 277 -6.97 5.53 -8.12
C GLY A 277 -5.52 5.12 -8.38
N GLY A 278 -4.68 6.08 -8.72
CA GLY A 278 -3.29 5.86 -9.15
C GLY A 278 -2.40 5.35 -8.03
N LYS A 279 -2.33 6.06 -6.91
CA LYS A 279 -1.47 5.69 -5.77
C LYS A 279 -1.80 4.29 -5.21
N ALA A 280 -3.08 4.01 -4.96
CA ALA A 280 -3.50 2.73 -4.43
C ALA A 280 -3.21 1.58 -5.41
N ARG A 281 -3.44 1.80 -6.71
CA ARG A 281 -3.15 0.82 -7.77
C ARG A 281 -1.66 0.51 -7.87
N GLY A 282 -0.81 1.54 -7.84
CA GLY A 282 0.65 1.38 -7.85
C GLY A 282 1.13 0.57 -6.66
N LEU A 283 0.66 0.90 -5.45
CA LEU A 283 1.03 0.21 -4.22
C LEU A 283 0.55 -1.25 -4.21
N ALA A 284 -0.71 -1.51 -4.62
CA ALA A 284 -1.27 -2.86 -4.69
C ALA A 284 -0.56 -3.75 -5.73
N PHE A 285 -0.27 -3.20 -6.91
CA PHE A 285 0.49 -3.89 -7.96
C PHE A 285 1.88 -4.29 -7.46
N PHE A 286 2.59 -3.35 -6.85
CA PHE A 286 3.93 -3.60 -6.38
C PHE A 286 3.95 -4.56 -5.17
N ASN A 287 2.94 -4.52 -4.30
CA ASN A 287 2.74 -5.49 -3.23
C ASN A 287 2.67 -6.93 -3.79
N SER A 288 1.87 -7.14 -4.83
CA SER A 288 1.78 -8.43 -5.51
C SER A 288 3.12 -8.85 -6.14
N PHE A 289 3.82 -7.92 -6.78
CA PHE A 289 5.12 -8.17 -7.41
C PHE A 289 6.20 -8.56 -6.37
N LEU A 290 6.28 -7.84 -5.25
CA LEU A 290 7.20 -8.15 -4.16
C LEU A 290 6.92 -9.51 -3.51
N ASN A 291 5.63 -9.85 -3.36
CA ASN A 291 5.24 -11.17 -2.84
C ASN A 291 5.67 -12.30 -3.77
N ASN A 292 5.44 -12.16 -5.07
CA ASN A 292 5.84 -13.16 -6.08
C ASN A 292 7.36 -13.36 -6.13
N ASN A 293 8.14 -12.31 -5.87
CA ASN A 293 9.60 -12.37 -5.79
C ASN A 293 10.13 -12.73 -4.39
N GLN A 294 9.26 -13.10 -3.45
CA GLN A 294 9.59 -13.46 -2.06
C GLN A 294 10.39 -12.38 -1.31
N PHE A 295 10.27 -11.12 -1.71
CA PHE A 295 11.08 -10.02 -1.21
C PHE A 295 10.88 -9.76 0.29
N PHE A 296 9.66 -9.94 0.79
CA PHE A 296 9.32 -9.72 2.20
C PHE A 296 10.10 -10.59 3.19
N ASN A 297 10.68 -11.69 2.73
CA ASN A 297 11.45 -12.64 3.54
C ASN A 297 12.96 -12.57 3.28
N LYS A 298 13.42 -11.64 2.43
CA LYS A 298 14.82 -11.57 1.99
C LYS A 298 15.77 -11.15 3.11
N PHE A 299 15.34 -10.28 4.01
CA PHE A 299 16.16 -9.69 5.06
C PHE A 299 15.80 -10.29 6.42
N ARG A 300 16.75 -11.00 7.07
CA ARG A 300 16.48 -11.69 8.35
C ARG A 300 16.28 -10.72 9.52
N ASN A 301 16.95 -9.57 9.50
CA ASN A 301 16.96 -8.59 10.58
C ASN A 301 16.06 -7.38 10.32
N ALA A 302 15.27 -7.41 9.25
CA ALA A 302 14.35 -6.33 8.91
C ALA A 302 13.01 -6.92 8.47
N LYS A 303 11.91 -6.46 9.08
CA LYS A 303 10.55 -6.77 8.63
C LYS A 303 10.18 -5.78 7.54
N ILE A 304 9.99 -6.26 6.31
CA ILE A 304 9.50 -5.42 5.22
C ILE A 304 7.99 -5.61 5.12
N SER A 305 7.24 -4.51 5.05
CA SER A 305 5.79 -4.56 4.97
C SER A 305 5.22 -3.35 4.21
N ILE A 306 3.98 -3.46 3.83
CA ILE A 306 3.11 -2.36 3.45
C ILE A 306 2.12 -2.21 4.59
N PRO A 307 1.91 -1.00 5.14
CA PRO A 307 0.96 -0.80 6.23
C PRO A 307 -0.45 -1.22 5.84
N HIS A 308 -1.27 -1.59 6.81
CA HIS A 308 -2.67 -1.91 6.57
C HIS A 308 -3.35 -0.79 5.81
N THR A 309 -3.98 -1.14 4.70
CA THR A 309 -4.53 -0.19 3.74
C THR A 309 -5.95 -0.59 3.35
N VAL A 310 -6.89 0.30 3.54
CA VAL A 310 -8.26 0.20 3.02
C VAL A 310 -8.48 1.33 2.02
N VAL A 311 -9.03 1.02 0.86
CA VAL A 311 -9.25 2.01 -0.19
C VAL A 311 -10.75 2.16 -0.46
N LEU A 312 -11.28 3.38 -0.31
CA LEU A 312 -12.58 3.73 -0.85
C LEU A 312 -12.42 3.97 -2.36
N SER A 313 -13.21 3.28 -3.16
CA SER A 313 -13.19 3.42 -4.62
C SER A 313 -13.77 4.76 -5.08
N THR A 314 -13.57 5.08 -6.35
CA THR A 314 -14.17 6.27 -6.97
C THR A 314 -15.69 6.24 -7.03
N GLU A 315 -16.32 5.09 -6.91
CA GLU A 315 -17.77 4.94 -6.82
C GLU A 315 -18.32 5.61 -5.55
N VAL A 316 -17.65 5.39 -4.40
CA VAL A 316 -18.03 6.02 -3.12
C VAL A 316 -17.95 7.55 -3.22
N PHE A 317 -16.98 8.08 -3.98
CA PHE A 317 -16.90 9.51 -4.27
C PHE A 317 -18.09 9.98 -5.11
N ASP A 318 -18.43 9.25 -6.18
CA ASP A 318 -19.54 9.59 -7.05
C ASP A 318 -20.88 9.59 -6.28
N GLU A 319 -21.13 8.56 -5.44
CA GLU A 319 -22.29 8.49 -4.56
C GLU A 319 -22.33 9.70 -3.60
N PHE A 320 -21.23 10.00 -2.92
CA PHE A 320 -21.14 11.14 -2.01
C PHE A 320 -21.46 12.48 -2.69
N MET A 321 -20.91 12.70 -3.88
CA MET A 321 -21.13 13.92 -4.65
C MET A 321 -22.58 14.04 -5.14
N GLN A 322 -23.19 12.93 -5.57
CA GLN A 322 -24.57 12.87 -6.08
C GLN A 322 -25.60 13.01 -4.97
N GLU A 323 -25.48 12.26 -3.87
CA GLU A 323 -26.42 12.29 -2.75
C GLU A 323 -26.51 13.65 -2.07
N ASN A 324 -25.46 14.48 -2.18
CA ASN A 324 -25.38 15.79 -1.55
C ASN A 324 -25.44 16.98 -2.55
N ASP A 325 -25.67 16.74 -3.84
CA ASP A 325 -25.72 17.74 -4.90
C ASP A 325 -24.50 18.69 -4.95
N LEU A 326 -23.28 18.14 -4.69
CA LEU A 326 -22.07 18.93 -4.49
C LEU A 326 -21.39 19.38 -5.78
N TYR A 327 -21.66 18.79 -6.96
CA TYR A 327 -20.93 19.07 -8.19
C TYR A 327 -20.97 20.56 -8.60
N GLN A 328 -22.16 21.17 -8.62
CA GLN A 328 -22.29 22.57 -9.01
C GLN A 328 -21.58 23.53 -8.05
N LEU A 329 -21.67 23.24 -6.75
CA LEU A 329 -20.99 24.00 -5.71
C LEU A 329 -19.46 23.85 -5.82
N ALA A 330 -18.98 22.66 -6.05
CA ALA A 330 -17.56 22.33 -6.11
C ALA A 330 -16.83 23.06 -7.25
N VAL A 331 -17.44 23.19 -8.44
CA VAL A 331 -16.84 23.93 -9.58
C VAL A 331 -17.04 25.43 -9.52
N SER A 332 -17.80 25.93 -8.57
CA SER A 332 -18.07 27.38 -8.39
C SER A 332 -16.79 28.16 -8.00
N GLY A 333 -16.89 29.49 -7.97
CA GLY A 333 -15.84 30.40 -7.55
C GLY A 333 -15.70 30.58 -6.03
N MET A 334 -16.25 29.69 -5.21
CA MET A 334 -16.19 29.76 -3.73
C MET A 334 -14.74 29.58 -3.24
N SER A 335 -14.48 30.14 -2.06
CA SER A 335 -13.20 29.97 -1.37
C SER A 335 -12.98 28.52 -0.89
N ASP A 336 -11.71 28.15 -0.62
CA ASP A 336 -11.38 26.81 -0.13
C ASP A 336 -12.08 26.49 1.21
N GLU A 337 -12.25 27.49 2.09
CA GLU A 337 -12.97 27.36 3.36
C GLU A 337 -14.46 27.13 3.18
N GLU A 338 -15.08 27.79 2.22
CA GLU A 338 -16.53 27.62 1.91
C GLU A 338 -16.78 26.24 1.30
N ILE A 339 -15.93 25.79 0.38
CA ILE A 339 -15.99 24.43 -0.20
C ILE A 339 -15.80 23.40 0.90
N LEU A 340 -14.78 23.54 1.72
CA LEU A 340 -14.51 22.62 2.83
C LEU A 340 -15.72 22.52 3.77
N LYS A 341 -16.30 23.65 4.17
CA LYS A 341 -17.47 23.69 5.05
C LYS A 341 -18.67 22.95 4.45
N ALA A 342 -18.92 23.10 3.15
CA ALA A 342 -19.99 22.40 2.47
C ALA A 342 -19.76 20.88 2.47
N PHE A 343 -18.53 20.42 2.17
CA PHE A 343 -18.20 19.01 2.16
C PHE A 343 -18.24 18.37 3.56
N VAL A 344 -17.76 19.06 4.58
CA VAL A 344 -17.79 18.57 5.97
C VAL A 344 -19.22 18.41 6.47
N ASN A 345 -20.13 19.30 6.07
CA ASN A 345 -21.56 19.25 6.45
C ASN A 345 -22.36 18.20 5.65
N ALA A 346 -21.85 17.74 4.52
CA ALA A 346 -22.47 16.71 3.70
C ALA A 346 -22.40 15.34 4.40
N ARG A 347 -23.24 14.38 4.00
CA ARG A 347 -23.30 13.04 4.59
C ARG A 347 -22.59 12.03 3.68
N LEU A 348 -21.74 11.19 4.27
CA LEU A 348 -21.23 10.03 3.56
C LEU A 348 -22.36 9.00 3.34
N PRO A 349 -22.29 8.17 2.28
CA PRO A 349 -23.23 7.06 2.06
C PRO A 349 -23.34 6.16 3.31
N GLU A 350 -24.58 5.78 3.67
CA GLU A 350 -24.85 5.15 4.98
C GLU A 350 -24.13 3.80 5.16
N HIS A 351 -23.98 3.03 4.09
CA HIS A 351 -23.28 1.75 4.13
C HIS A 351 -21.82 1.86 4.54
N ILE A 352 -21.17 2.99 4.27
CA ILE A 352 -19.76 3.25 4.62
C ILE A 352 -19.56 3.40 6.12
N TYR A 353 -20.51 3.97 6.87
CA TYR A 353 -20.34 4.22 8.31
C TYR A 353 -20.02 2.97 9.13
N GLN A 354 -20.68 1.85 8.82
CA GLN A 354 -20.44 0.60 9.52
C GLN A 354 -19.06 0.04 9.23
N ASP A 355 -18.60 0.22 8.00
CA ASP A 355 -17.28 -0.21 7.55
C ASP A 355 -16.18 0.64 8.19
N LEU A 356 -16.34 1.98 8.27
CA LEU A 356 -15.45 2.86 9.02
C LEU A 356 -15.31 2.43 10.49
N GLY A 357 -16.43 2.01 11.11
CA GLY A 357 -16.41 1.48 12.46
C GLY A 357 -15.55 0.24 12.63
N THR A 358 -15.52 -0.65 11.64
CA THR A 358 -14.68 -1.85 11.65
C THR A 358 -13.20 -1.50 11.43
N ILE A 359 -12.90 -0.58 10.52
CA ILE A 359 -11.53 -0.10 10.28
C ILE A 359 -10.93 0.48 11.56
N ILE A 360 -11.66 1.37 12.24
CA ILE A 360 -11.22 1.99 13.50
C ILE A 360 -10.97 0.96 14.61
N LEU A 361 -11.80 -0.09 14.70
CA LEU A 361 -11.63 -1.13 15.73
C LEU A 361 -10.40 -1.99 15.52
N GLN A 362 -9.94 -2.13 14.29
CA GLN A 362 -8.76 -2.94 13.94
C GLN A 362 -7.47 -2.10 13.89
N ALA A 363 -7.58 -0.77 13.79
CA ALA A 363 -6.43 0.11 13.74
C ALA A 363 -5.71 0.16 15.10
N CYS A 364 -4.42 -0.20 15.09
CA CYS A 364 -3.55 -0.11 16.25
C CYS A 364 -2.78 1.22 16.31
N ASN A 365 -2.58 1.87 15.16
CA ASN A 365 -1.83 3.11 15.00
C ASN A 365 -2.73 4.25 14.51
N PRO A 366 -2.27 5.51 14.57
CA PRO A 366 -2.91 6.63 13.88
C PRO A 366 -3.17 6.30 12.40
N ILE A 367 -4.17 6.94 11.82
CA ILE A 367 -4.59 6.68 10.44
C ILE A 367 -4.25 7.91 9.58
N ALA A 368 -3.61 7.67 8.44
CA ALA A 368 -3.47 8.63 7.35
C ALA A 368 -4.59 8.42 6.33
N VAL A 369 -5.30 9.50 6.01
CA VAL A 369 -6.32 9.55 4.97
C VAL A 369 -5.72 10.31 3.79
N ARG A 370 -5.46 9.59 2.70
CA ARG A 370 -4.69 10.08 1.55
C ARG A 370 -5.55 10.04 0.29
N SER A 371 -5.32 11.00 -0.59
CA SER A 371 -5.90 10.99 -1.94
C SER A 371 -5.35 9.85 -2.79
N SER A 372 -6.19 9.32 -3.68
CA SER A 372 -5.79 8.39 -4.75
C SER A 372 -6.67 8.63 -5.97
N SER A 373 -6.44 9.73 -6.66
CA SER A 373 -7.19 10.09 -7.86
C SER A 373 -6.73 9.29 -9.09
N LYS A 374 -7.52 9.35 -10.17
CA LYS A 374 -7.13 8.71 -11.43
C LYS A 374 -5.90 9.35 -12.07
N LEU A 375 -5.73 10.66 -11.89
CA LEU A 375 -4.64 11.43 -12.47
C LEU A 375 -3.37 11.38 -11.62
N GLU A 376 -3.47 11.10 -10.31
CA GLU A 376 -2.30 10.86 -9.48
C GLU A 376 -1.53 9.64 -9.99
N ASP A 377 -0.22 9.79 -10.10
CA ASP A 377 0.70 8.76 -10.63
C ASP A 377 0.40 8.37 -12.09
N SER A 378 -0.26 9.26 -12.87
CA SER A 378 -0.44 9.07 -14.31
C SER A 378 0.90 9.20 -15.03
N TYR A 379 1.05 8.47 -16.17
CA TYR A 379 2.27 8.50 -16.98
C TYR A 379 2.52 9.85 -17.69
N TYR A 380 1.48 10.62 -17.92
CA TYR A 380 1.60 11.82 -18.77
C TYR A 380 1.58 13.13 -17.98
N GLN A 381 0.81 13.18 -16.90
CA GLN A 381 0.59 14.41 -16.13
C GLN A 381 0.26 14.05 -14.66
N PRO A 382 1.26 13.68 -13.83
CA PRO A 382 0.99 13.30 -12.46
C PRO A 382 0.62 14.51 -11.59
N PHE A 383 -0.45 14.35 -10.83
CA PHE A 383 -0.96 15.33 -9.86
C PHE A 383 -0.27 15.16 -8.48
N ALA A 384 1.07 15.16 -8.46
CA ALA A 384 1.80 14.89 -7.22
C ALA A 384 1.71 16.05 -6.22
N GLY A 385 1.27 15.77 -4.99
CA GLY A 385 1.22 16.74 -3.88
C GLY A 385 0.22 17.89 -4.09
N ILE A 386 -0.77 17.71 -4.97
CA ILE A 386 -1.83 18.69 -5.22
C ILE A 386 -2.97 18.52 -4.20
N TYR A 387 -3.32 17.27 -3.90
CA TYR A 387 -4.39 16.95 -2.96
C TYR A 387 -3.85 16.71 -1.55
N ASN A 388 -4.67 16.96 -0.56
CA ASN A 388 -4.31 16.93 0.85
C ASN A 388 -4.23 15.51 1.42
N THR A 389 -3.46 15.36 2.49
CA THR A 389 -3.37 14.17 3.32
C THR A 389 -3.60 14.55 4.78
N TYR A 390 -4.61 13.97 5.41
CA TYR A 390 -4.89 14.22 6.83
C TYR A 390 -4.52 13.00 7.66
N MET A 391 -3.97 13.24 8.85
CA MET A 391 -3.68 12.18 9.81
C MET A 391 -4.57 12.34 11.04
N ILE A 392 -5.10 11.25 11.55
CA ILE A 392 -5.95 11.25 12.75
C ILE A 392 -5.29 10.41 13.84
N PRO A 393 -5.24 10.90 15.11
CA PRO A 393 -4.69 10.14 16.21
C PRO A 393 -5.58 8.96 16.60
N VAL A 394 -5.03 7.99 17.32
CA VAL A 394 -5.81 6.94 17.97
C VAL A 394 -6.62 7.55 19.11
N VAL A 395 -7.92 7.27 19.15
CA VAL A 395 -8.84 7.80 20.16
C VAL A 395 -9.59 6.63 20.81
N PRO A 396 -9.65 6.55 22.16
CA PRO A 396 -10.36 5.48 22.86
C PRO A 396 -11.87 5.48 22.59
N VAL A 397 -12.47 6.66 22.33
CA VAL A 397 -13.91 6.80 22.10
C VAL A 397 -14.24 6.52 20.63
N LYS A 398 -14.79 5.34 20.37
CA LYS A 398 -15.11 4.87 19.00
C LYS A 398 -15.93 5.90 18.17
N ALA A 399 -16.99 6.48 18.77
CA ALA A 399 -17.84 7.45 18.06
C ALA A 399 -17.06 8.71 17.65
N LEU A 400 -16.08 9.15 18.44
CA LEU A 400 -15.22 10.28 18.10
C LEU A 400 -14.25 9.89 16.98
N ALA A 401 -13.62 8.72 17.07
CA ALA A 401 -12.69 8.23 16.07
C ALA A 401 -13.36 8.07 14.69
N ILE A 402 -14.58 7.54 14.63
CA ILE A 402 -15.38 7.44 13.39
C ILE A 402 -15.66 8.82 12.82
N ARG A 403 -16.08 9.78 13.64
CA ARG A 403 -16.34 11.17 13.17
C ARG A 403 -15.07 11.84 12.65
N MET A 404 -13.91 11.61 13.28
CA MET A 404 -12.65 12.16 12.80
C MET A 404 -12.26 11.54 11.45
N LEU A 405 -12.43 10.22 11.29
CA LEU A 405 -12.16 9.54 10.03
C LEU A 405 -13.09 10.02 8.91
N GLU A 406 -14.38 10.12 9.19
CA GLU A 406 -15.39 10.69 8.28
C GLU A 406 -15.01 12.12 7.85
N THR A 407 -14.64 12.96 8.81
CA THR A 407 -14.22 14.33 8.55
C THR A 407 -12.97 14.40 7.69
N ALA A 408 -11.96 13.57 7.96
CA ALA A 408 -10.74 13.49 7.16
C ALA A 408 -11.03 13.06 5.71
N ILE A 409 -11.90 12.08 5.50
CA ILE A 409 -12.34 11.65 4.16
C ILE A 409 -12.98 12.83 3.41
N LYS A 410 -13.91 13.53 4.03
CA LYS A 410 -14.60 14.70 3.44
C LYS A 410 -13.61 15.84 3.13
N CYS A 411 -12.62 16.07 3.99
CA CYS A 411 -11.57 17.06 3.75
C CYS A 411 -10.71 16.69 2.52
N VAL A 412 -10.37 15.40 2.34
CA VAL A 412 -9.65 14.97 1.14
C VAL A 412 -10.52 15.12 -0.10
N TYR A 413 -11.80 14.76 -0.05
CA TYR A 413 -12.73 14.98 -1.17
C TYR A 413 -12.85 16.46 -1.53
N ALA A 414 -12.96 17.36 -0.55
CA ALA A 414 -13.00 18.79 -0.77
C ALA A 414 -11.74 19.33 -1.48
N SER A 415 -10.56 18.75 -1.17
CA SER A 415 -9.28 19.21 -1.72
C SER A 415 -9.17 19.06 -3.24
N VAL A 416 -10.00 18.23 -3.87
CA VAL A 416 -10.12 18.12 -5.33
C VAL A 416 -10.50 19.49 -5.95
N PHE A 417 -11.33 20.23 -5.25
CA PHE A 417 -11.94 21.47 -5.75
C PHE A 417 -11.32 22.73 -5.16
N PHE A 418 -10.24 22.62 -4.41
CA PHE A 418 -9.51 23.78 -3.91
C PHE A 418 -8.84 24.55 -5.05
N ARG A 419 -8.54 25.82 -4.80
CA ARG A 419 -7.94 26.75 -5.77
C ARG A 419 -6.68 26.16 -6.42
N ALA A 420 -5.81 25.52 -5.64
CA ALA A 420 -4.58 24.90 -6.13
C ALA A 420 -4.86 23.77 -7.13
N SER A 421 -5.84 22.92 -6.84
CA SER A 421 -6.26 21.81 -7.71
C SER A 421 -6.90 22.30 -9.00
N LYS A 422 -7.81 23.27 -8.91
CA LYS A 422 -8.43 23.94 -10.07
C LYS A 422 -7.40 24.59 -10.98
N ALA A 423 -6.44 25.33 -10.40
CA ALA A 423 -5.39 25.99 -11.19
C ALA A 423 -4.47 24.95 -11.86
N TYR A 424 -4.18 23.83 -11.22
CA TYR A 424 -3.40 22.77 -11.80
C TYR A 424 -4.14 22.06 -12.95
N ALA A 425 -5.43 21.75 -12.76
CA ALA A 425 -6.25 21.14 -13.81
C ALA A 425 -6.32 22.04 -15.06
N LEU A 426 -6.51 23.34 -14.87
CA LEU A 426 -6.49 24.32 -15.99
C LEU A 426 -5.14 24.34 -16.71
N ALA A 427 -4.02 24.29 -15.97
CA ALA A 427 -2.68 24.29 -16.56
C ALA A 427 -2.36 23.01 -17.35
N THR A 428 -3.04 21.91 -17.05
CA THR A 428 -2.86 20.59 -17.68
C THR A 428 -3.93 20.25 -18.71
N SER A 429 -4.86 21.17 -18.99
CA SER A 429 -6.00 20.95 -19.89
C SER A 429 -6.90 19.78 -19.48
N ASN A 430 -6.92 19.43 -18.20
CA ASN A 430 -7.83 18.44 -17.64
C ASN A 430 -9.10 19.13 -17.13
N LEU A 431 -10.22 18.42 -17.24
CA LEU A 431 -11.51 18.90 -16.70
C LEU A 431 -11.61 18.46 -15.25
N ILE A 432 -11.72 19.41 -14.33
CA ILE A 432 -11.80 19.14 -12.88
C ILE A 432 -13.08 18.41 -12.45
N ASP A 433 -14.14 18.55 -13.21
CA ASP A 433 -15.42 17.89 -13.01
C ASP A 433 -15.42 16.41 -13.45
N GLU A 434 -14.43 16.00 -14.24
CA GLU A 434 -14.20 14.60 -14.59
C GLU A 434 -13.25 13.88 -13.61
N GLU A 435 -12.61 14.62 -12.71
CA GLU A 435 -11.70 14.05 -11.72
C GLU A 435 -12.47 13.29 -10.66
N LYS A 436 -12.07 12.02 -10.44
CA LYS A 436 -12.69 11.13 -9.47
C LYS A 436 -11.68 10.70 -8.44
N MET A 437 -12.06 10.77 -7.17
CA MET A 437 -11.18 10.58 -6.04
C MET A 437 -11.43 9.24 -5.34
N GLY A 438 -10.42 8.35 -5.31
CA GLY A 438 -10.35 7.28 -4.34
C GLY A 438 -9.67 7.77 -3.06
N ILE A 439 -9.97 7.14 -1.93
CA ILE A 439 -9.35 7.45 -0.64
C ILE A 439 -8.55 6.25 -0.16
N ILE A 440 -7.29 6.48 0.20
CA ILE A 440 -6.46 5.52 0.92
C ILE A 440 -6.57 5.82 2.41
N ILE A 441 -7.07 4.86 3.17
CA ILE A 441 -7.07 4.84 4.64
C ILE A 441 -5.95 3.88 5.05
N GLN A 442 -4.87 4.41 5.63
CA GLN A 442 -3.65 3.65 5.88
C GLN A 442 -3.12 3.94 7.28
N GLU A 443 -2.67 2.91 8.00
CA GLU A 443 -2.01 3.12 9.29
C GLU A 443 -0.70 3.90 9.12
N VAL A 444 -0.47 4.86 10.01
CA VAL A 444 0.79 5.62 10.06
C VAL A 444 1.87 4.76 10.70
N CYS A 445 3.03 4.68 10.04
CA CYS A 445 4.19 4.01 10.61
C CYS A 445 4.87 4.88 11.65
N GLY A 446 5.29 4.28 12.74
CA GLY A 446 5.98 4.98 13.83
C GLY A 446 5.55 4.46 15.19
N ARG A 447 5.95 5.20 16.23
CA ARG A 447 5.61 4.91 17.62
C ARG A 447 5.14 6.16 18.34
N GLN A 448 4.41 5.94 19.42
CA GLN A 448 3.96 7.00 20.29
C GLN A 448 5.01 7.29 21.37
N TYR A 449 5.33 8.57 21.54
CA TYR A 449 6.22 9.11 22.56
C TYR A 449 5.48 10.24 23.29
N GLY A 450 4.89 9.90 24.44
CA GLY A 450 3.99 10.82 25.14
C GLY A 450 2.82 11.24 24.28
N ASP A 451 2.71 12.55 24.00
CA ASP A 451 1.63 13.13 23.18
C ASP A 451 1.97 13.24 21.68
N ARG A 452 3.01 12.57 21.21
CA ARG A 452 3.51 12.65 19.83
C ARG A 452 3.68 11.25 19.23
N PHE A 453 3.46 11.19 17.90
CA PHE A 453 3.66 9.96 17.16
C PHE A 453 4.49 10.23 15.90
N TYR A 454 5.58 9.46 15.70
CA TYR A 454 6.45 9.59 14.53
C TYR A 454 7.33 8.35 14.29
N PRO A 455 7.77 8.09 13.05
CA PRO A 455 8.75 7.06 12.73
C PRO A 455 10.17 7.56 13.00
N VAL A 456 11.11 6.65 13.19
CA VAL A 456 12.53 6.99 13.35
C VAL A 456 13.13 7.53 12.05
N ILE A 457 12.69 6.99 10.89
CA ILE A 457 13.13 7.45 9.58
C ILE A 457 11.93 7.53 8.64
N SER A 458 11.87 8.60 7.86
CA SER A 458 11.05 8.68 6.66
C SER A 458 11.97 8.98 5.48
N GLY A 459 11.61 8.53 4.28
CA GLY A 459 12.43 8.74 3.12
C GLY A 459 11.69 8.67 1.79
N VAL A 460 12.34 9.27 0.80
CA VAL A 460 12.00 9.14 -0.61
C VAL A 460 13.24 8.64 -1.34
N ALA A 461 13.10 7.60 -2.15
CA ALA A 461 14.19 7.08 -2.96
C ALA A 461 13.77 6.98 -4.44
N ARG A 462 14.72 7.20 -5.34
CA ARG A 462 14.53 7.17 -6.79
C ARG A 462 15.53 6.24 -7.46
N SER A 463 15.09 5.51 -8.47
CA SER A 463 15.99 4.64 -9.23
C SER A 463 16.87 5.41 -10.24
N ILE A 464 16.62 6.71 -10.41
CA ILE A 464 17.46 7.59 -11.22
C ILE A 464 17.99 8.75 -10.36
N ASN A 465 19.30 8.98 -10.42
CA ASN A 465 19.96 10.14 -9.84
C ASN A 465 20.23 11.16 -10.96
N PHE A 466 19.51 12.27 -10.97
CA PHE A 466 19.65 13.30 -11.98
C PHE A 466 20.97 14.09 -11.85
N TYR A 467 21.57 14.15 -10.66
CA TYR A 467 22.80 14.89 -10.37
C TYR A 467 23.80 13.99 -9.61
N PRO A 468 24.38 12.98 -10.29
CA PRO A 468 25.33 12.07 -9.67
C PRO A 468 26.63 12.78 -9.33
N ILE A 469 27.21 12.43 -8.15
CA ILE A 469 28.48 12.96 -7.68
C ILE A 469 29.50 11.81 -7.75
N SER A 470 30.60 12.02 -8.48
CA SER A 470 31.61 10.97 -8.66
C SER A 470 31.93 10.22 -7.34
N PRO A 471 31.87 8.86 -7.32
CA PRO A 471 31.81 7.91 -8.42
C PRO A 471 30.38 7.48 -8.83
N GLU A 472 29.33 8.13 -8.29
CA GLU A 472 27.92 7.79 -8.57
C GLU A 472 27.61 7.93 -10.07
N LYS A 473 26.68 7.11 -10.53
CA LYS A 473 26.08 7.16 -11.87
C LYS A 473 24.59 7.39 -11.77
N ALA A 474 23.97 7.87 -12.83
CA ALA A 474 22.53 8.14 -12.85
C ALA A 474 21.67 6.93 -12.44
N HIS A 475 22.07 5.72 -12.84
CA HIS A 475 21.34 4.48 -12.54
C HIS A 475 21.60 3.88 -11.15
N ASP A 476 22.51 4.44 -10.36
CA ASP A 476 22.79 3.98 -8.98
C ASP A 476 21.70 4.40 -8.01
N GLY A 477 20.77 5.26 -8.46
CA GLY A 477 19.69 5.76 -7.63
C GLY A 477 20.14 6.79 -6.60
N ILE A 478 19.16 7.37 -5.93
CA ILE A 478 19.34 8.38 -4.88
C ILE A 478 18.26 8.26 -3.84
N ALA A 479 18.58 8.43 -2.57
CA ALA A 479 17.64 8.51 -1.46
C ALA A 479 17.83 9.79 -0.67
N THR A 480 16.73 10.34 -0.20
CA THR A 480 16.68 11.42 0.79
C THR A 480 15.95 10.92 2.01
N ILE A 481 16.58 10.99 3.17
CA ILE A 481 16.00 10.52 4.43
C ILE A 481 15.96 11.64 5.47
N ALA A 482 14.98 11.54 6.36
CA ALA A 482 14.81 12.47 7.47
C ALA A 482 14.32 11.71 8.72
N PHE A 483 14.61 12.25 9.89
CA PHE A 483 14.05 11.83 11.16
C PHE A 483 12.64 12.42 11.34
N GLY A 484 11.69 11.64 11.85
CA GLY A 484 10.30 12.01 12.00
C GLY A 484 9.44 11.76 10.77
N LEU A 485 8.27 12.39 10.68
CA LEU A 485 7.32 12.23 9.58
C LEU A 485 7.87 12.75 8.25
N GLY A 486 7.54 12.08 7.15
CA GLY A 486 7.99 12.37 5.79
C GLY A 486 7.57 13.74 5.23
N LYS A 487 6.69 14.46 5.93
CA LYS A 487 6.25 15.83 5.57
C LYS A 487 7.43 16.76 5.36
N LEU A 488 8.50 16.62 6.13
CA LEU A 488 9.73 17.43 5.98
C LEU A 488 10.32 17.32 4.57
N ILE A 489 10.41 16.08 4.03
CA ILE A 489 10.99 15.84 2.70
C ILE A 489 10.03 16.32 1.62
N ALA A 490 8.74 16.03 1.76
CA ALA A 490 7.71 16.42 0.80
C ALA A 490 7.64 17.95 0.61
N GLU A 491 7.93 18.73 1.65
CA GLU A 491 7.97 20.20 1.64
C GLU A 491 9.33 20.79 1.26
N GLY A 492 10.29 19.96 0.86
CA GLY A 492 11.62 20.42 0.46
C GLY A 492 12.52 20.83 1.61
N GLY A 493 12.25 20.38 2.85
CA GLY A 493 13.11 20.58 4.00
C GLY A 493 14.45 19.85 3.90
N VAL A 494 15.32 20.08 4.89
CA VAL A 494 16.66 19.49 4.91
C VAL A 494 16.60 18.03 5.32
N GLY A 495 16.71 17.11 4.33
CA GLY A 495 16.98 15.70 4.56
C GLY A 495 18.42 15.33 4.22
N LEU A 496 18.89 14.18 4.70
CA LEU A 496 20.18 13.64 4.31
C LEU A 496 20.07 12.90 2.98
N ARG A 497 20.95 13.23 2.02
CA ARG A 497 20.97 12.66 0.68
C ARG A 497 22.12 11.69 0.52
N PHE A 498 21.85 10.47 0.01
CA PHE A 498 22.87 9.47 -0.30
C PHE A 498 22.45 8.59 -1.47
N SER A 499 23.44 7.99 -2.14
CA SER A 499 23.16 6.91 -3.11
C SER A 499 23.11 5.57 -2.39
N PRO A 500 22.06 4.72 -2.60
CA PRO A 500 22.00 3.38 -2.02
C PRO A 500 23.22 2.52 -2.37
N ARG A 501 23.82 2.73 -3.54
CA ARG A 501 25.04 2.06 -3.99
C ARG A 501 26.29 2.50 -3.22
N TYR A 502 26.34 3.78 -2.77
CA TYR A 502 27.47 4.37 -2.07
C TYR A 502 27.05 5.03 -0.74
N PRO A 503 26.46 4.27 0.23
CA PRO A 503 25.81 4.85 1.40
C PRO A 503 26.77 5.59 2.34
N LYS A 504 28.07 5.30 2.28
CA LYS A 504 29.10 5.97 3.11
C LYS A 504 29.59 7.27 2.51
N LYS A 505 29.26 7.58 1.26
CA LYS A 505 29.72 8.79 0.59
C LYS A 505 28.63 9.85 0.61
N ILE A 506 28.65 10.68 1.65
CA ILE A 506 27.62 11.68 1.91
C ILE A 506 28.30 13.06 1.86
N MET A 507 27.94 13.87 0.85
CA MET A 507 28.53 15.19 0.67
C MET A 507 28.23 16.13 1.84
N GLN A 508 27.03 16.06 2.39
CA GLN A 508 26.61 16.90 3.53
C GLN A 508 27.42 16.64 4.80
N LEU A 509 28.09 15.49 4.90
CA LEU A 509 28.92 15.09 6.04
C LEU A 509 30.44 15.11 5.72
N SER A 510 30.83 15.71 4.59
CA SER A 510 32.22 15.70 4.12
C SER A 510 33.20 16.46 5.06
N ASN A 511 32.70 17.41 5.80
CA ASN A 511 33.46 18.06 6.90
C ASN A 511 32.48 18.47 8.04
N PRO A 512 33.00 18.67 9.27
CA PRO A 512 32.17 18.97 10.43
C PRO A 512 31.34 20.26 10.31
N ASP A 513 31.91 21.32 9.77
CA ASP A 513 31.22 22.61 9.61
C ASP A 513 30.04 22.51 8.65
N LEU A 514 30.25 21.81 7.54
CA LEU A 514 29.19 21.54 6.58
C LEU A 514 28.09 20.66 7.19
N ALA A 515 28.47 19.64 7.94
CA ALA A 515 27.52 18.76 8.62
C ALA A 515 26.63 19.52 9.59
N VAL A 516 27.24 20.39 10.43
CA VAL A 516 26.47 21.21 11.37
C VAL A 516 25.51 22.16 10.65
N LYS A 517 25.86 22.67 9.47
CA LYS A 517 25.00 23.57 8.68
C LYS A 517 23.92 22.80 7.90
N SER A 518 24.24 21.65 7.31
CA SER A 518 23.45 20.95 6.31
C SER A 518 22.63 19.76 6.84
N THR A 519 22.70 19.46 8.14
CA THR A 519 21.88 18.42 8.75
C THR A 519 20.55 18.96 9.29
N GLN A 520 19.58 18.09 9.43
CA GLN A 520 18.24 18.39 9.91
C GLN A 520 18.24 19.09 11.26
N LYS A 521 17.43 20.14 11.43
CA LYS A 521 17.31 20.96 12.66
C LYS A 521 16.01 20.71 13.42
N TYR A 522 14.94 20.33 12.71
CA TYR A 522 13.62 20.09 13.24
C TYR A 522 12.99 18.87 12.54
N PHE A 523 11.97 18.32 13.14
CA PHE A 523 11.19 17.22 12.58
C PHE A 523 9.71 17.46 12.79
N TYR A 524 8.88 16.73 12.04
CA TYR A 524 7.43 16.72 12.23
C TYR A 524 7.01 15.46 12.98
N ALA A 525 6.09 15.62 13.91
CA ALA A 525 5.37 14.56 14.60
C ALA A 525 3.86 14.82 14.52
N LEU A 526 3.06 13.76 14.61
CA LEU A 526 1.63 13.88 14.77
C LEU A 526 1.30 14.20 16.25
N ASP A 527 0.47 15.20 16.49
CA ASP A 527 -0.11 15.49 17.80
C ASP A 527 -1.18 14.44 18.12
N MET A 528 -1.01 13.74 19.22
CA MET A 528 -1.95 12.68 19.64
C MET A 528 -3.17 13.23 20.36
N ASN A 529 -3.24 14.55 20.58
CA ASN A 529 -4.41 15.20 21.16
C ASN A 529 -5.53 15.31 20.09
N PRO A 530 -6.67 14.63 20.26
CA PRO A 530 -7.77 14.65 19.28
C PRO A 530 -8.37 16.04 19.06
N ASP A 531 -8.31 16.94 20.04
CA ASP A 531 -8.86 18.29 19.94
C ASP A 531 -8.09 19.18 18.95
N LYS A 532 -6.89 18.77 18.57
CA LYS A 532 -6.07 19.46 17.56
C LYS A 532 -6.49 19.14 16.14
N PHE A 533 -7.21 18.06 15.91
CA PHE A 533 -7.74 17.74 14.59
C PHE A 533 -9.03 18.52 14.34
N VAL A 534 -8.94 19.57 13.55
CA VAL A 534 -10.07 20.36 13.09
C VAL A 534 -10.10 20.41 11.57
N PRO A 535 -11.30 20.46 10.91
CA PRO A 535 -11.37 20.63 9.47
C PRO A 535 -10.64 21.90 9.01
N SER A 536 -9.69 21.76 8.09
CA SER A 536 -8.90 22.89 7.60
C SER A 536 -8.49 22.62 6.13
N PRO A 537 -8.41 23.65 5.27
CA PRO A 537 -7.77 23.51 3.96
C PRO A 537 -6.25 23.20 4.07
N ASP A 538 -5.62 23.50 5.22
CA ASP A 538 -4.25 23.14 5.53
C ASP A 538 -4.21 21.75 6.20
N ASP A 539 -3.55 20.78 5.57
CA ASP A 539 -3.41 19.41 6.04
C ASP A 539 -2.40 19.23 7.19
N LYS A 540 -1.77 20.33 7.65
CA LYS A 540 -0.81 20.33 8.78
C LYS A 540 -1.47 20.59 10.13
N VAL A 541 -2.77 20.69 10.18
CA VAL A 541 -3.54 21.20 11.33
C VAL A 541 -3.19 20.54 12.67
N ASN A 542 -2.81 19.26 12.64
CA ASN A 542 -2.41 18.49 13.83
C ASN A 542 -0.98 17.93 13.74
N LEU A 543 -0.12 18.52 12.91
CA LEU A 543 1.30 18.20 12.87
C LEU A 543 2.07 19.21 13.72
N ILE A 544 2.96 18.69 14.57
CA ILE A 544 3.82 19.50 15.43
C ILE A 544 5.21 19.57 14.82
N LYS A 545 5.76 20.77 14.70
CA LYS A 545 7.15 21.01 14.31
C LYS A 545 8.01 21.13 15.56
N LEU A 546 8.92 20.19 15.75
CA LEU A 546 9.76 20.04 16.95
C LEU A 546 11.24 20.18 16.60
N GLY A 547 12.03 20.67 17.53
CA GLY A 547 13.49 20.69 17.41
C GLY A 547 14.08 19.30 17.67
N ILE A 548 15.27 18.99 17.11
CA ILE A 548 15.92 17.69 17.35
C ILE A 548 16.15 17.44 18.85
N GLN A 549 16.35 18.50 19.63
CA GLN A 549 16.55 18.42 21.08
C GLN A 549 15.32 17.83 21.81
N ASP A 550 14.11 18.06 21.29
CA ASP A 550 12.88 17.52 21.88
C ASP A 550 12.82 15.99 21.80
N ALA A 551 13.48 15.38 20.80
CA ALA A 551 13.56 13.92 20.64
C ALA A 551 14.56 13.23 21.60
N VAL A 552 15.40 13.99 22.29
CA VAL A 552 16.33 13.46 23.31
C VAL A 552 15.54 12.82 24.45
N THR A 553 14.44 13.45 24.86
CA THR A 553 13.56 12.92 25.92
C THR A 553 12.84 11.63 25.52
N ASP A 554 12.66 11.42 24.22
CA ASP A 554 11.96 10.26 23.65
C ASP A 554 12.89 9.05 23.45
N ASN A 555 14.20 9.21 23.67
CA ASN A 555 15.24 8.19 23.47
C ASN A 555 15.25 7.57 22.05
N THR A 556 14.98 8.38 21.03
CA THR A 556 14.85 7.90 19.64
C THR A 556 16.06 8.23 18.76
N LEU A 557 17.02 8.97 19.29
CA LEU A 557 18.14 9.48 18.51
C LEU A 557 19.33 8.53 18.35
N ASP A 558 19.42 7.47 19.14
CA ASP A 558 20.58 6.56 19.18
C ASP A 558 20.92 5.95 17.80
N LEU A 559 19.91 5.67 16.99
CA LEU A 559 20.08 5.09 15.67
C LEU A 559 20.46 6.11 14.59
N VAL A 560 20.08 7.38 14.77
CA VAL A 560 20.12 8.39 13.71
C VAL A 560 21.03 9.56 13.97
N ALA A 561 21.43 9.80 15.22
CA ALA A 561 22.24 10.96 15.59
C ALA A 561 23.71 10.63 15.82
N SER A 562 24.54 11.64 15.60
CA SER A 562 25.92 11.72 16.05
C SER A 562 26.12 12.98 16.88
N VAL A 563 27.25 13.09 17.53
CA VAL A 563 27.59 14.26 18.37
C VAL A 563 28.68 15.11 17.71
N TYR A 564 28.41 16.37 17.55
CA TYR A 564 29.41 17.33 17.14
C TYR A 564 30.17 17.87 18.38
N ASP A 565 31.46 17.54 18.43
CA ASP A 565 32.41 17.99 19.45
C ASP A 565 33.02 19.35 19.01
N HIS A 566 32.59 20.43 19.66
CA HIS A 566 33.03 21.80 19.34
C HIS A 566 34.51 22.02 19.63
N GLU A 567 35.04 21.37 20.68
CA GLU A 567 36.42 21.59 21.11
C GLU A 567 37.42 21.03 20.12
N ASN A 568 37.13 19.85 19.58
CA ASN A 568 38.00 19.12 18.64
C ASN A 568 37.59 19.31 17.18
N ASN A 569 36.51 20.03 16.89
CA ASN A 569 35.91 20.20 15.55
C ASN A 569 35.75 18.89 14.80
N LEU A 570 35.14 17.90 15.45
CA LEU A 570 34.91 16.59 14.84
C LEU A 570 33.50 16.02 15.18
N ILE A 571 33.05 15.10 14.36
CA ILE A 571 31.79 14.37 14.56
C ILE A 571 32.15 13.02 15.15
N ARG A 572 31.50 12.66 16.27
CA ARG A 572 31.61 11.35 16.93
C ARG A 572 30.34 10.58 16.71
N ASP A 573 30.49 9.36 16.21
CA ASP A 573 29.36 8.44 16.11
C ASP A 573 29.04 7.89 17.51
N GLY A 574 27.76 7.85 17.85
CA GLY A 574 27.25 7.49 19.17
C GLY A 574 26.65 8.68 19.91
N PHE A 575 25.78 8.37 20.87
CA PHE A 575 24.96 9.36 21.54
C PHE A 575 25.54 9.86 22.89
N ASP A 576 26.40 9.08 23.53
CA ASP A 576 26.85 9.24 24.91
C ASP A 576 27.93 10.35 25.10
N TYR A 577 28.41 10.95 24.02
CA TYR A 577 29.40 11.99 24.09
C TYR A 577 28.80 13.38 24.41
N PRO A 578 29.52 14.24 25.16
CA PRO A 578 29.10 15.62 25.31
C PRO A 578 29.23 16.38 23.98
N GLY A 579 28.28 17.28 23.69
CA GLY A 579 28.30 18.08 22.47
C GLY A 579 26.91 18.24 21.84
N LYS A 580 26.87 18.89 20.68
CA LYS A 580 25.63 19.15 19.94
C LYS A 580 25.18 17.90 19.17
N LYS A 581 23.94 17.46 19.38
CA LYS A 581 23.37 16.38 18.64
C LYS A 581 23.02 16.84 17.22
N ILE A 582 23.44 16.06 16.21
CA ILE A 582 23.16 16.28 14.78
C ILE A 582 22.69 14.98 14.12
N ILE A 583 21.77 15.08 13.16
CA ILE A 583 21.21 13.92 12.46
C ILE A 583 22.11 13.52 11.29
N THR A 584 22.84 12.44 11.43
CA THR A 584 23.80 11.94 10.43
C THR A 584 23.42 10.60 9.82
N PHE A 585 22.56 9.82 10.48
CA PHE A 585 22.25 8.43 10.13
C PHE A 585 23.51 7.53 10.01
N SER A 586 24.60 7.91 10.65
CA SER A 586 25.90 7.20 10.54
C SER A 586 25.78 5.73 11.01
N ASN A 587 25.04 5.49 12.09
CA ASN A 587 24.83 4.13 12.62
C ASN A 587 24.19 3.19 11.59
N ILE A 588 23.39 3.73 10.68
CA ILE A 588 22.72 2.98 9.61
C ILE A 588 23.61 2.92 8.36
N LEU A 589 24.04 4.07 7.86
CA LEU A 589 24.69 4.16 6.54
C LEU A 589 26.17 3.79 6.57
N ALA A 590 26.88 4.10 7.65
CA ALA A 590 28.31 3.77 7.80
C ALA A 590 28.52 2.44 8.52
N HIS A 591 27.77 2.16 9.59
CA HIS A 591 27.95 0.98 10.44
C HIS A 591 27.03 -0.19 10.10
N GLY A 592 25.92 0.05 9.33
CA GLY A 592 25.06 -1.01 8.84
C GLY A 592 24.14 -1.66 9.89
N ASN A 593 23.81 -0.94 10.97
CA ASN A 593 22.94 -1.45 12.04
C ASN A 593 21.52 -1.75 11.55
N PHE A 594 21.12 -1.18 10.42
CA PHE A 594 19.93 -1.52 9.67
C PHE A 594 20.27 -1.55 8.17
N PRO A 595 19.85 -2.55 7.38
CA PRO A 595 20.25 -2.72 5.99
C PRO A 595 19.49 -1.79 5.02
N LEU A 596 19.32 -0.52 5.38
CA LEU A 596 18.51 0.45 4.63
C LEU A 596 18.98 0.60 3.17
N ALA A 597 20.28 0.76 2.96
CA ALA A 597 20.84 0.96 1.63
C ALA A 597 20.59 -0.25 0.72
N GLU A 598 20.78 -1.46 1.24
CA GLU A 598 20.56 -2.71 0.50
C GLU A 598 19.07 -2.93 0.19
N ILE A 599 18.18 -2.64 1.15
CA ILE A 599 16.72 -2.70 0.93
C ILE A 599 16.34 -1.75 -0.20
N LEU A 600 16.80 -0.50 -0.16
CA LEU A 600 16.48 0.51 -1.17
C LEU A 600 17.05 0.16 -2.55
N GLU A 601 18.30 -0.28 -2.65
CA GLU A 601 18.91 -0.71 -3.92
C GLU A 601 18.07 -1.81 -4.59
N ASN A 602 17.67 -2.83 -3.81
CA ASN A 602 16.84 -3.92 -4.30
C ASN A 602 15.42 -3.47 -4.68
N LEU A 603 14.76 -2.65 -3.84
CA LEU A 603 13.40 -2.16 -4.12
C LEU A 603 13.35 -1.28 -5.36
N LEU A 604 14.33 -0.39 -5.54
CA LEU A 604 14.41 0.46 -6.72
C LEU A 604 14.63 -0.35 -7.99
N HIS A 605 15.50 -1.36 -7.93
CA HIS A 605 15.73 -2.27 -9.06
C HIS A 605 14.45 -3.06 -9.41
N LEU A 606 13.81 -3.68 -8.44
CA LEU A 606 12.58 -4.43 -8.63
C LEU A 606 11.42 -3.53 -9.09
N GLY A 607 11.31 -2.32 -8.53
CA GLY A 607 10.30 -1.34 -8.94
C GLY A 607 10.48 -0.92 -10.39
N GLN A 608 11.70 -0.67 -10.82
CA GLN A 608 12.00 -0.34 -12.21
C GLN A 608 11.69 -1.50 -13.16
N GLN A 609 11.99 -2.72 -12.77
CA GLN A 609 11.59 -3.91 -13.55
C GLN A 609 10.07 -4.06 -13.64
N ALA A 610 9.37 -3.91 -12.51
CA ALA A 610 7.92 -4.07 -12.45
C ALA A 610 7.18 -3.02 -13.27
N MET A 611 7.64 -1.77 -13.26
CA MET A 611 6.98 -0.65 -13.94
C MET A 611 7.55 -0.33 -15.32
N ASN A 612 8.66 -0.98 -15.71
CA ASN A 612 9.40 -0.73 -16.94
C ASN A 612 9.77 0.76 -17.15
N ASN A 613 9.95 1.49 -16.05
CA ASN A 613 10.31 2.90 -15.98
C ASN A 613 11.12 3.17 -14.72
N PRO A 614 11.93 4.24 -14.67
CA PRO A 614 12.47 4.73 -13.42
C PRO A 614 11.34 4.94 -12.42
N VAL A 615 11.60 4.67 -11.14
CA VAL A 615 10.60 4.74 -10.08
C VAL A 615 11.05 5.61 -8.93
N GLU A 616 10.05 6.17 -8.25
CA GLU A 616 10.19 6.80 -6.95
C GLU A 616 9.40 6.00 -5.92
N ILE A 617 9.96 5.78 -4.74
CA ILE A 617 9.32 5.13 -3.61
C ILE A 617 9.33 6.04 -2.38
N GLU A 618 8.24 6.03 -1.63
CA GLU A 618 8.13 6.63 -0.31
C GLU A 618 8.13 5.52 0.73
N PHE A 619 8.86 5.72 1.84
CA PHE A 619 8.99 4.72 2.88
C PHE A 619 9.13 5.34 4.27
N ALA A 620 8.87 4.51 5.29
CA ALA A 620 9.17 4.82 6.68
C ALA A 620 9.83 3.61 7.37
N VAL A 621 10.72 3.87 8.30
CA VAL A 621 11.36 2.86 9.14
C VAL A 621 11.02 3.14 10.59
N ASP A 622 10.53 2.10 11.26
CA ASP A 622 10.33 2.10 12.70
C ASP A 622 11.33 1.16 13.38
N SER A 623 11.84 1.56 14.52
CA SER A 623 12.83 0.81 15.28
C SER A 623 12.61 1.03 16.76
N ASP A 624 12.73 -0.04 17.55
CA ASP A 624 12.83 0.10 18.99
C ASP A 624 14.23 0.57 19.40
N SER A 625 14.29 1.60 20.25
CA SER A 625 15.51 2.11 20.83
C SER A 625 16.33 1.07 21.59
N THR A 626 15.68 -0.02 22.04
CA THR A 626 16.35 -1.09 22.79
C THR A 626 17.05 -2.12 21.90
N GLY A 627 16.82 -2.09 20.58
CA GLY A 627 17.36 -3.06 19.61
C GLY A 627 16.85 -4.51 19.80
N LYS A 628 15.87 -4.71 20.67
CA LYS A 628 15.30 -6.04 20.99
C LYS A 628 14.21 -6.47 20.02
N GLU A 629 13.51 -5.53 19.39
CA GLU A 629 12.49 -5.80 18.39
C GLU A 629 13.05 -5.71 16.97
N ILE A 630 12.45 -6.48 16.06
CA ILE A 630 12.80 -6.44 14.65
C ILE A 630 12.43 -5.07 14.09
N GLN A 631 13.42 -4.40 13.52
CA GLN A 631 13.21 -3.12 12.84
C GLN A 631 12.33 -3.33 11.60
N SER A 632 11.38 -2.43 11.38
CA SER A 632 10.42 -2.53 10.27
C SER A 632 10.70 -1.47 9.21
N PHE A 633 10.75 -1.90 7.95
CA PHE A 633 10.73 -1.06 6.76
C PHE A 633 9.34 -1.10 6.14
N ASN A 634 8.69 0.05 6.02
CA ASN A 634 7.33 0.16 5.51
C ASN A 634 7.34 0.93 4.20
N LEU A 635 6.90 0.27 3.12
CA LEU A 635 6.70 0.91 1.82
C LEU A 635 5.34 1.62 1.81
N LEU A 636 5.33 2.93 1.56
CA LEU A 636 4.14 3.79 1.63
C LEU A 636 3.55 4.11 0.27
N GLN A 637 4.41 4.26 -0.75
CA GLN A 637 4.02 4.57 -2.12
C GLN A 637 5.11 4.15 -3.09
N ILE A 638 4.71 3.81 -4.31
CA ILE A 638 5.59 3.68 -5.47
C ILE A 638 4.92 4.33 -6.68
N ARG A 639 5.71 5.05 -7.47
CA ARG A 639 5.23 5.66 -8.71
C ARG A 639 6.31 5.66 -9.80
N PRO A 640 5.94 5.62 -11.08
CA PRO A 640 6.88 5.79 -12.17
C PRO A 640 7.35 7.25 -12.26
N ILE A 641 8.61 7.44 -12.67
CA ILE A 641 9.16 8.75 -13.03
C ILE A 641 9.10 8.89 -14.54
N VAL A 642 8.43 9.94 -15.02
CA VAL A 642 8.39 10.25 -16.44
C VAL A 642 9.68 10.95 -16.82
N VAL A 643 10.48 10.32 -17.65
CA VAL A 643 11.68 10.91 -18.24
C VAL A 643 11.35 11.25 -19.69
N ASN A 644 11.31 12.53 -20.01
CA ASN A 644 11.05 12.97 -21.38
C ASN A 644 12.29 12.68 -22.25
N GLU A 645 12.24 11.61 -23.04
CA GLU A 645 13.35 11.16 -23.90
C GLU A 645 13.47 11.91 -25.24
N GLN A 646 12.72 12.99 -25.46
CA GLN A 646 12.83 13.74 -26.69
C GLN A 646 14.28 14.19 -26.90
N SER A 647 14.99 13.47 -27.74
CA SER A 647 16.38 13.77 -28.09
C SER A 647 16.41 15.01 -28.94
N ILE A 648 17.05 16.04 -28.45
CA ILE A 648 17.44 17.18 -29.31
C ILE A 648 18.78 16.80 -29.96
N ASN A 649 18.81 16.87 -31.29
CA ASN A 649 20.05 16.69 -32.05
C ASN A 649 20.96 17.92 -31.97
N SER A 650 20.77 18.85 -31.03
CA SER A 650 21.65 20.01 -30.85
C SER A 650 22.62 19.72 -29.68
N ARG A 651 23.88 19.56 -30.03
CA ARG A 651 24.95 19.70 -29.03
C ARG A 651 25.09 21.18 -28.73
N VAL A 652 24.97 21.57 -27.47
CA VAL A 652 25.35 22.91 -26.99
C VAL A 652 26.86 23.05 -27.33
N GLU A 653 27.18 23.63 -28.49
CA GLU A 653 28.54 23.86 -28.95
C GLU A 653 29.07 25.16 -28.36
N LYS A 654 30.37 25.39 -28.46
CA LYS A 654 31.16 26.49 -27.90
C LYS A 654 30.34 27.73 -27.52
N ILE A 655 30.23 27.98 -26.23
CA ILE A 655 29.50 29.08 -25.62
C ILE A 655 30.38 30.32 -25.69
N ASP A 656 29.86 31.39 -26.30
CA ASP A 656 30.44 32.73 -26.20
C ASP A 656 29.84 33.43 -24.97
N PRO A 657 30.59 33.66 -23.89
CA PRO A 657 30.06 34.24 -22.64
C PRO A 657 29.41 35.63 -22.81
N GLU A 658 29.82 36.41 -23.83
CA GLU A 658 29.27 37.75 -24.06
C GLU A 658 27.83 37.74 -24.57
N ASN A 659 27.43 36.68 -25.27
CA ASN A 659 26.10 36.52 -25.83
C ASN A 659 25.14 35.70 -24.93
N VAL A 660 25.61 35.25 -23.73
CA VAL A 660 24.83 34.44 -22.84
C VAL A 660 24.19 35.28 -21.75
N LEU A 661 22.89 35.03 -21.50
CA LEU A 661 22.14 35.56 -20.36
C LEU A 661 22.23 34.61 -19.17
N ILE A 662 21.97 33.31 -19.41
CA ILE A 662 22.02 32.25 -18.37
C ILE A 662 22.71 31.03 -18.99
N TYR A 663 23.67 30.45 -18.23
CA TYR A 663 24.27 29.15 -18.52
C TYR A 663 24.28 28.29 -17.27
N SER A 664 23.92 27.02 -17.42
CA SER A 664 23.95 26.03 -16.34
C SER A 664 24.53 24.71 -16.79
N GLU A 665 25.33 24.07 -15.93
CA GLU A 665 25.80 22.69 -16.05
C GLU A 665 24.99 21.74 -15.19
N LYS A 666 23.88 22.22 -14.62
CA LYS A 666 22.93 21.50 -13.79
C LYS A 666 21.52 21.80 -14.29
N ALA A 667 21.21 21.30 -15.48
CA ALA A 667 19.95 21.54 -16.16
C ALA A 667 19.16 20.24 -16.29
N LEU A 668 17.84 20.35 -16.15
CA LEU A 668 16.87 19.30 -16.45
C LEU A 668 15.85 19.81 -17.46
N GLY A 669 15.21 18.88 -18.13
CA GLY A 669 14.34 19.14 -19.26
C GLY A 669 15.08 19.02 -20.59
N ASN A 670 14.31 19.02 -21.68
CA ASN A 670 14.84 18.98 -23.03
C ASN A 670 13.98 19.92 -23.90
N GLY A 671 14.59 20.78 -24.67
CA GLY A 671 13.83 21.65 -25.56
C GLY A 671 14.64 22.77 -26.15
N ILE A 672 14.17 23.27 -27.29
CA ILE A 672 14.57 24.54 -27.87
C ILE A 672 13.34 25.44 -27.82
N TYR A 673 13.45 26.57 -27.10
CA TYR A 673 12.38 27.56 -27.01
C TYR A 673 12.85 28.82 -27.75
N SER A 674 12.01 29.35 -28.60
CA SER A 674 12.28 30.56 -29.41
C SER A 674 11.11 31.53 -29.40
N ASN A 675 10.21 31.41 -28.42
CA ASN A 675 8.98 32.19 -28.31
C ASN A 675 8.84 32.92 -26.99
N ILE A 676 9.88 32.96 -26.16
CA ILE A 676 9.86 33.58 -24.83
C ILE A 676 10.57 34.92 -24.90
N CYS A 677 9.85 36.00 -24.57
CA CYS A 677 10.35 37.37 -24.54
C CYS A 677 10.53 37.93 -23.15
N ASP A 678 10.06 37.23 -22.12
CA ASP A 678 9.90 37.78 -20.77
C ASP A 678 10.80 37.05 -19.76
N VAL A 679 11.47 37.84 -18.93
CA VAL A 679 12.28 37.37 -17.78
C VAL A 679 11.75 38.05 -16.53
N VAL A 680 11.33 37.26 -15.55
CA VAL A 680 10.97 37.71 -14.19
C VAL A 680 12.03 37.22 -13.22
N TYR A 681 12.66 38.11 -12.48
CA TYR A 681 13.65 37.72 -11.52
C TYR A 681 13.49 38.42 -10.18
N VAL A 682 13.89 37.69 -9.11
CA VAL A 682 13.98 38.26 -7.77
C VAL A 682 15.28 39.07 -7.70
N LYS A 683 15.16 40.33 -7.28
CA LYS A 683 16.29 41.23 -7.16
C LYS A 683 17.27 40.71 -6.07
N PRO A 684 18.51 40.32 -6.41
CA PRO A 684 19.47 39.73 -5.47
C PRO A 684 19.71 40.59 -4.23
N GLU A 685 19.79 41.89 -4.43
CA GLU A 685 20.09 42.90 -3.38
C GLU A 685 18.98 43.09 -2.37
N THR A 686 17.74 42.76 -2.72
CA THR A 686 16.56 42.91 -1.84
C THR A 686 16.13 41.61 -1.19
N PHE A 687 16.67 40.48 -1.65
CA PHE A 687 16.29 39.18 -1.12
C PHE A 687 16.70 39.00 0.33
N LYS A 688 15.73 38.69 1.18
CA LYS A 688 15.90 38.24 2.57
C LYS A 688 15.03 36.99 2.79
N PRO A 689 15.51 35.94 3.42
CA PRO A 689 14.74 34.73 3.69
C PRO A 689 13.39 35.01 4.37
N ALA A 690 13.34 35.98 5.28
CA ALA A 690 12.10 36.39 5.98
C ALA A 690 11.02 36.96 5.05
N GLU A 691 11.39 37.46 3.88
CA GLU A 691 10.46 38.07 2.89
C GLU A 691 10.00 37.06 1.83
N SER A 692 10.47 35.81 1.87
CA SER A 692 10.20 34.80 0.83
C SER A 692 8.71 34.55 0.60
N ILE A 693 7.87 34.64 1.65
CA ILE A 693 6.40 34.48 1.54
C ILE A 693 5.80 35.66 0.75
N ARG A 694 6.28 36.90 0.99
CA ARG A 694 5.80 38.08 0.25
C ARG A 694 6.23 38.02 -1.21
N ILE A 695 7.45 37.54 -1.47
CA ILE A 695 7.94 37.31 -2.84
C ILE A 695 7.04 36.32 -3.58
N ALA A 696 6.64 35.23 -2.94
CA ALA A 696 5.73 34.26 -3.50
C ALA A 696 4.37 34.86 -3.86
N GLN A 697 3.82 35.74 -3.02
CA GLN A 697 2.55 36.44 -3.26
C GLN A 697 2.62 37.45 -4.42
N GLU A 698 3.77 38.15 -4.56
CA GLU A 698 3.99 39.06 -5.69
C GLU A 698 4.15 38.29 -7.01
N LEU A 699 4.85 37.14 -6.98
CA LEU A 699 4.98 36.26 -8.14
C LEU A 699 3.64 35.70 -8.62
N GLU A 700 2.76 35.34 -7.69
CA GLU A 700 1.42 34.87 -8.04
C GLU A 700 0.64 35.90 -8.87
N LYS A 701 0.69 37.18 -8.47
CA LYS A 701 0.03 38.28 -9.19
C LYS A 701 0.59 38.47 -10.59
N ILE A 702 1.92 38.41 -10.73
CA ILE A 702 2.60 38.53 -12.02
C ILE A 702 2.23 37.32 -12.90
N ASN A 703 2.23 36.11 -12.35
CA ASN A 703 1.87 34.92 -13.09
C ASN A 703 0.41 34.95 -13.59
N GLU A 704 -0.54 35.45 -12.78
CA GLU A 704 -1.93 35.64 -13.21
C GLU A 704 -2.05 36.53 -14.46
N GLN A 705 -1.19 37.54 -14.59
CA GLN A 705 -1.15 38.39 -15.76
C GLN A 705 -0.63 37.59 -17.00
N PHE A 706 0.46 36.85 -16.87
CA PHE A 706 1.01 36.02 -17.94
C PHE A 706 0.02 34.93 -18.39
N VAL A 707 -0.73 34.34 -17.47
CA VAL A 707 -1.78 33.36 -17.81
C VAL A 707 -2.89 34.03 -18.61
N LYS A 708 -3.33 35.25 -18.25
CA LYS A 708 -4.33 36.02 -19.01
C LYS A 708 -3.82 36.42 -20.40
N GLU A 709 -2.55 36.82 -20.51
CA GLU A 709 -1.90 37.20 -21.77
C GLU A 709 -1.51 35.97 -22.62
N GLN A 710 -1.63 34.75 -22.08
CA GLN A 710 -1.17 33.50 -22.70
C GLN A 710 0.31 33.54 -23.12
N CYS A 711 1.14 34.24 -22.36
CA CYS A 711 2.57 34.40 -22.58
C CYS A 711 3.37 33.54 -21.56
N ALA A 712 4.52 33.05 -22.05
CA ALA A 712 5.46 32.30 -21.22
C ALA A 712 6.62 33.20 -20.79
N TYR A 713 7.23 32.90 -19.65
CA TYR A 713 8.38 33.65 -19.14
C TYR A 713 9.45 32.74 -18.50
N ILE A 714 10.67 33.31 -18.35
CA ILE A 714 11.74 32.71 -17.55
C ILE A 714 11.65 33.27 -16.14
N LEU A 715 11.65 32.38 -15.13
CA LEU A 715 11.66 32.73 -13.71
C LEU A 715 13.05 32.51 -13.14
N VAL A 716 13.66 33.54 -12.53
CA VAL A 716 14.96 33.42 -11.86
C VAL A 716 14.84 33.91 -10.41
N GLY A 717 15.37 33.17 -9.47
CA GLY A 717 15.42 33.62 -8.08
C GLY A 717 16.36 32.84 -7.19
N PRO A 718 16.68 33.42 -6.01
CA PRO A 718 17.60 32.82 -5.07
C PRO A 718 16.99 31.65 -4.30
N GLY A 719 17.77 30.62 -4.12
CA GLY A 719 17.37 29.45 -3.36
C GLY A 719 16.52 28.46 -4.15
N ARG A 720 15.91 27.55 -3.41
CA ARG A 720 15.04 26.50 -3.98
C ARG A 720 13.62 27.03 -4.18
N TRP A 721 13.06 26.79 -5.34
CA TRP A 721 11.66 27.04 -5.57
C TRP A 721 10.79 25.94 -4.96
N GLY A 722 9.69 26.34 -4.31
CA GLY A 722 8.75 25.39 -3.69
C GLY A 722 9.18 24.85 -2.33
N SER A 723 10.26 25.38 -1.72
CA SER A 723 10.65 25.05 -0.35
C SER A 723 9.76 25.77 0.66
N SER A 724 9.17 25.03 1.61
CA SER A 724 8.44 25.64 2.73
C SER A 724 9.36 26.27 3.80
N ASP A 725 10.67 26.01 3.74
CA ASP A 725 11.66 26.61 4.60
C ASP A 725 12.22 27.88 3.95
N PRO A 726 11.95 29.08 4.51
CA PRO A 726 12.42 30.35 3.96
C PRO A 726 13.96 30.46 3.85
N TRP A 727 14.69 29.72 4.68
CA TRP A 727 16.16 29.68 4.64
C TRP A 727 16.71 28.82 3.51
N LEU A 728 15.87 28.04 2.84
CA LEU A 728 16.25 27.23 1.68
C LEU A 728 15.78 27.84 0.37
N GLY A 729 14.77 28.73 0.39
CA GLY A 729 14.25 29.31 -0.82
C GLY A 729 12.88 29.97 -0.70
N ILE A 730 12.11 29.96 -1.78
CA ILE A 730 10.84 30.69 -1.90
C ILE A 730 9.67 29.68 -1.93
N PRO A 731 8.67 29.79 -1.03
CA PRO A 731 7.60 28.81 -0.85
C PRO A 731 6.47 28.99 -1.89
N ILE A 732 6.77 28.73 -3.15
CA ILE A 732 5.76 28.78 -4.21
C ILE A 732 5.13 27.39 -4.43
N LYS A 733 3.90 27.41 -4.94
CA LYS A 733 3.22 26.25 -5.52
C LYS A 733 3.22 26.38 -7.02
N TRP A 734 2.97 25.28 -7.75
CA TRP A 734 2.90 25.31 -9.21
C TRP A 734 1.92 26.37 -9.75
N ALA A 735 0.75 26.50 -9.11
CA ALA A 735 -0.25 27.49 -9.46
C ALA A 735 0.28 28.95 -9.49
N HIS A 736 1.27 29.26 -8.64
CA HIS A 736 1.83 30.63 -8.57
C HIS A 736 2.79 30.95 -9.72
N ILE A 737 3.19 29.95 -10.54
CA ILE A 737 4.17 30.12 -11.61
C ILE A 737 3.84 29.30 -12.87
N SER A 738 2.57 28.94 -13.06
CA SER A 738 2.12 28.02 -14.10
C SER A 738 2.45 28.46 -15.53
N ALA A 739 2.67 29.75 -15.79
CA ALA A 739 3.10 30.29 -17.07
C ALA A 739 4.63 30.27 -17.27
N ALA A 740 5.44 29.98 -16.25
CA ALA A 740 6.88 29.84 -16.39
C ALA A 740 7.24 28.58 -17.21
N ARG A 741 8.14 28.71 -18.17
CA ARG A 741 8.63 27.59 -19.01
C ARG A 741 10.09 27.27 -18.76
N VAL A 742 10.84 28.18 -18.16
CA VAL A 742 12.19 27.96 -17.67
C VAL A 742 12.29 28.54 -16.27
N ILE A 743 12.76 27.73 -15.35
CA ILE A 743 12.91 28.10 -13.93
C ILE A 743 14.37 27.95 -13.54
N VAL A 744 14.93 28.99 -12.93
CA VAL A 744 16.32 29.05 -12.55
C VAL A 744 16.44 29.25 -11.04
N GLU A 745 17.12 28.35 -10.38
CA GLU A 745 17.59 28.50 -8.99
C GLU A 745 18.96 29.18 -9.03
N SER A 746 19.06 30.40 -8.53
CA SER A 746 20.33 31.12 -8.48
C SER A 746 20.88 31.16 -7.06
N GLY A 747 22.17 30.90 -6.91
CA GLY A 747 22.91 31.12 -5.68
C GLY A 747 23.26 32.60 -5.49
N LEU A 748 23.42 33.01 -4.24
CA LEU A 748 24.00 34.31 -3.85
C LEU A 748 25.28 34.03 -3.08
N GLU A 749 26.15 35.08 -2.92
CA GLU A 749 27.48 34.95 -2.28
C GLU A 749 27.41 34.24 -0.90
N HIS A 750 26.34 34.49 -0.12
CA HIS A 750 26.14 33.86 1.18
C HIS A 750 25.02 32.79 1.19
N PHE A 751 24.50 32.42 0.02
CA PHE A 751 23.34 31.52 -0.13
C PHE A 751 23.52 30.59 -1.32
N ARG A 752 24.27 29.51 -1.08
CA ARG A 752 24.50 28.47 -2.09
C ARG A 752 23.22 27.65 -2.31
N VAL A 753 22.92 27.35 -3.56
CA VAL A 753 21.83 26.47 -3.93
C VAL A 753 22.37 25.12 -4.40
N ASP A 754 21.93 24.07 -3.75
CA ASP A 754 22.07 22.70 -4.25
C ASP A 754 20.79 22.31 -5.01
N PRO A 755 20.91 21.62 -6.18
CA PRO A 755 19.77 21.28 -7.01
C PRO A 755 18.65 20.59 -6.21
N SER A 756 17.42 21.05 -6.36
CA SER A 756 16.26 20.44 -5.74
C SER A 756 16.02 19.07 -6.35
N GLN A 757 15.87 18.07 -5.48
CA GLN A 757 15.41 16.73 -5.86
C GLN A 757 14.53 16.18 -4.74
N GLY A 758 13.52 15.37 -5.08
CA GLY A 758 12.71 14.68 -4.07
C GLY A 758 11.48 15.45 -3.57
N THR A 759 11.22 16.65 -4.05
CA THR A 759 10.01 17.41 -3.70
C THR A 759 8.88 17.16 -4.70
N HIS A 760 7.64 17.32 -4.26
CA HIS A 760 6.48 17.29 -5.16
C HIS A 760 6.58 18.38 -6.23
N PHE A 761 7.08 19.56 -5.85
CA PHE A 761 7.30 20.66 -6.77
C PHE A 761 8.26 20.27 -7.91
N PHE A 762 9.40 19.67 -7.59
CA PHE A 762 10.37 19.18 -8.56
C PHE A 762 9.78 18.11 -9.49
N HIS A 763 8.99 17.19 -8.93
CA HIS A 763 8.34 16.14 -9.72
C HIS A 763 7.38 16.73 -10.77
N ASN A 764 6.59 17.70 -10.39
CA ASN A 764 5.67 18.38 -11.31
C ASN A 764 6.42 19.12 -12.44
N LEU A 765 7.55 19.77 -12.12
CA LEU A 765 8.36 20.46 -13.12
C LEU A 765 8.89 19.52 -14.21
N THR A 766 9.45 18.40 -13.82
CA THR A 766 10.00 17.42 -14.77
C THR A 766 8.93 16.86 -15.71
N THR A 767 7.71 16.75 -15.22
CA THR A 767 6.57 16.25 -15.97
C THR A 767 6.04 17.25 -17.00
N PHE A 768 5.99 18.54 -16.64
CA PHE A 768 5.51 19.58 -17.57
C PHE A 768 6.51 19.98 -18.64
N GLY A 769 7.67 19.36 -18.67
CA GLY A 769 8.70 19.71 -19.62
C GLY A 769 9.24 21.12 -19.41
N VAL A 770 9.12 21.65 -18.18
CA VAL A 770 9.67 22.96 -17.81
C VAL A 770 11.19 22.82 -17.69
N GLY A 771 11.92 23.71 -18.32
CA GLY A 771 13.37 23.78 -18.16
C GLY A 771 13.71 24.17 -16.71
N TYR A 772 14.56 23.39 -16.06
CA TYR A 772 14.94 23.64 -14.69
C TYR A 772 16.46 23.69 -14.54
N LEU A 773 16.98 24.83 -14.12
CA LEU A 773 18.38 25.15 -14.11
C LEU A 773 18.81 25.55 -12.71
N THR A 774 20.02 25.14 -12.32
CA THR A 774 20.67 25.64 -11.09
C THR A 774 21.97 26.35 -11.46
N VAL A 775 22.17 27.56 -10.95
CA VAL A 775 23.31 28.42 -11.26
C VAL A 775 23.87 29.02 -9.96
N ASN A 776 25.18 28.85 -9.70
CA ASN A 776 25.90 29.51 -8.60
C ASN A 776 27.02 30.37 -9.17
N ALA A 777 26.66 31.46 -9.86
CA ALA A 777 27.58 32.31 -10.61
C ALA A 777 28.77 32.83 -9.74
N PHE A 778 28.53 33.11 -8.47
CA PHE A 778 29.56 33.54 -7.52
C PHE A 778 30.65 32.50 -7.23
N MET A 779 30.38 31.20 -7.54
CA MET A 779 31.34 30.09 -7.44
C MET A 779 31.89 29.65 -8.81
N HIS A 780 31.64 30.38 -9.87
CA HIS A 780 31.95 30.02 -11.24
C HIS A 780 31.22 28.72 -11.70
N ASP A 781 30.07 28.40 -11.08
CA ASP A 781 29.23 27.27 -11.42
C ASP A 781 28.02 27.78 -12.21
N GLY A 782 28.23 28.06 -13.50
CA GLY A 782 27.26 28.66 -14.41
C GLY A 782 27.36 30.18 -14.55
N ILE A 783 26.48 30.77 -15.38
CA ILE A 783 26.40 32.20 -15.65
C ILE A 783 24.98 32.68 -15.42
N PHE A 784 24.83 33.80 -14.71
CA PHE A 784 23.59 34.59 -14.67
C PHE A 784 23.96 36.06 -14.75
N ASN A 785 23.71 36.66 -15.94
CA ASN A 785 24.10 38.03 -16.23
C ASN A 785 23.02 39.03 -15.75
N VAL A 786 22.92 39.19 -14.44
CA VAL A 786 21.94 40.10 -13.82
C VAL A 786 22.25 41.56 -14.10
N ASP A 787 23.52 41.91 -14.28
CA ASP A 787 23.92 43.29 -14.57
C ASP A 787 23.41 43.76 -15.94
N PHE A 788 23.36 42.86 -16.91
CA PHE A 788 22.74 43.14 -18.19
C PHE A 788 21.25 43.43 -18.03
N LEU A 789 20.52 42.61 -17.25
CA LEU A 789 19.10 42.83 -17.02
C LEU A 789 18.82 44.12 -16.24
N ASN A 790 19.71 44.49 -15.31
CA ASN A 790 19.55 45.70 -14.52
C ASN A 790 19.72 47.00 -15.33
N GLN A 791 20.41 46.93 -16.48
CA GLN A 791 20.58 48.06 -17.39
C GLN A 791 19.35 48.29 -18.30
N LEU A 792 18.45 47.34 -18.40
CA LEU A 792 17.27 47.43 -19.27
C LEU A 792 16.08 48.06 -18.56
N PRO A 793 15.19 48.74 -19.25
CA PRO A 793 13.95 49.24 -18.69
C PRO A 793 13.07 48.08 -18.19
N ALA A 794 12.54 48.19 -16.98
CA ALA A 794 11.59 47.22 -16.46
C ALA A 794 10.21 47.42 -17.08
N ALA A 795 9.59 46.34 -17.56
CA ALA A 795 8.17 46.35 -17.95
C ALA A 795 7.26 46.40 -16.71
N HIS A 796 7.67 45.77 -15.65
CA HIS A 796 7.03 45.86 -14.32
C HIS A 796 8.08 45.68 -13.21
N GLU A 797 7.97 46.44 -12.14
CA GLU A 797 8.90 46.37 -11.01
C GLU A 797 8.16 46.50 -9.70
N THR A 798 8.52 45.67 -8.72
CA THR A 798 8.00 45.68 -7.35
C THR A 798 9.16 45.90 -6.37
N SER A 799 8.86 45.83 -5.06
CA SER A 799 9.91 45.85 -4.03
C SER A 799 10.94 44.72 -4.20
N PHE A 800 10.51 43.52 -4.63
CA PHE A 800 11.36 42.36 -4.69
C PHE A 800 11.59 41.80 -6.08
N LEU A 801 10.70 42.07 -7.03
CA LEU A 801 10.70 41.51 -8.36
C LEU A 801 10.97 42.53 -9.42
N ARG A 802 11.62 42.10 -10.50
CA ARG A 802 11.78 42.89 -11.70
C ARG A 802 11.44 42.03 -12.93
N HIS A 803 10.59 42.56 -13.79
CA HIS A 803 10.15 41.94 -15.05
C HIS A 803 10.75 42.74 -16.21
N ILE A 804 11.49 42.04 -17.06
CA ILE A 804 12.03 42.59 -18.31
C ILE A 804 11.31 41.93 -19.48
N ARG A 805 10.79 42.75 -20.41
CA ARG A 805 10.18 42.27 -21.68
C ARG A 805 11.06 42.69 -22.80
N PHE A 806 11.55 41.74 -23.57
CA PHE A 806 12.36 41.98 -24.77
C PHE A 806 11.47 42.15 -25.99
N GLU A 807 11.90 42.93 -26.94
CA GLU A 807 11.20 43.12 -28.23
C GLU A 807 11.25 41.86 -29.11
N ARG A 808 12.28 41.03 -28.93
CA ARG A 808 12.48 39.78 -29.68
C ARG A 808 12.61 38.63 -28.73
N PRO A 809 12.14 37.42 -29.12
CA PRO A 809 12.25 36.24 -28.26
C PRO A 809 13.71 35.81 -28.10
N MET A 810 13.99 35.26 -26.91
CA MET A 810 15.26 34.65 -26.57
C MET A 810 15.36 33.26 -27.17
N LYS A 811 16.58 32.86 -27.57
CA LYS A 811 16.87 31.48 -27.93
C LYS A 811 17.30 30.74 -26.65
N ILE A 812 16.62 29.64 -26.34
CA ILE A 812 16.88 28.82 -25.16
C ILE A 812 17.13 27.39 -25.64
N GLU A 813 18.23 26.80 -25.21
CA GLU A 813 18.60 25.41 -25.52
C GLU A 813 18.85 24.66 -24.22
N ILE A 814 18.12 23.56 -23.98
CA ILE A 814 18.23 22.73 -22.80
C ILE A 814 18.47 21.29 -23.22
N ASP A 815 19.57 20.71 -22.76
CA ASP A 815 19.92 19.30 -22.94
C ASP A 815 20.10 18.61 -21.60
N GLY A 816 19.05 17.97 -21.13
CA GLY A 816 19.05 17.23 -19.87
C GLY A 816 19.89 15.95 -19.88
N LYS A 817 20.31 15.45 -21.07
CA LYS A 817 21.23 14.30 -21.13
C LYS A 817 22.66 14.68 -20.76
N THR A 818 23.07 15.90 -21.14
CA THR A 818 24.37 16.47 -20.78
C THR A 818 24.32 17.36 -19.54
N ASN A 819 23.11 17.57 -18.97
CA ASN A 819 22.84 18.50 -17.86
C ASN A 819 23.19 19.96 -18.18
N ARG A 820 23.15 20.37 -19.47
CA ARG A 820 23.54 21.71 -19.92
C ARG A 820 22.35 22.50 -20.44
N ALA A 821 22.34 23.78 -20.14
CA ALA A 821 21.36 24.70 -20.70
C ALA A 821 21.98 26.06 -20.95
N VAL A 822 21.52 26.73 -22.02
CA VAL A 822 21.90 28.06 -22.39
C VAL A 822 20.67 28.89 -22.73
N VAL A 823 20.60 30.10 -22.17
CA VAL A 823 19.68 31.16 -22.57
C VAL A 823 20.53 32.26 -23.18
N TYR A 824 20.32 32.55 -24.49
CA TYR A 824 21.05 33.60 -25.18
C TYR A 824 20.32 34.93 -24.99
N LYS A 825 21.13 36.04 -24.98
CA LYS A 825 20.58 37.37 -25.09
C LYS A 825 19.86 37.53 -26.43
N PRO A 826 18.72 38.23 -26.49
CA PRO A 826 18.02 38.45 -27.76
C PRO A 826 18.94 39.26 -28.73
N GLN A 827 19.05 38.83 -29.97
CA GLN A 827 19.83 39.48 -31.02
C GLN A 827 19.04 40.58 -31.71
#